data_f2fc8f255d77ebbc0d256c5728e094b7
#
_entry.id   f2fc8f255d77ebbc0d256c5728e094b7
#
_cell.length_a   1.000
_cell.length_b   1.000
_cell.length_c   1.000
_cell.angle_alpha   90.00
_cell.angle_beta   90.00
_cell.angle_gamma   90.00
#
_symmetry.space_group_name_H-M   'P 1'
#
loop_
_entity.id
_entity.type
_entity.pdbx_description
1 polymer ?
#
loop_
_entity_poly.entity_id
_entity_poly.type
_entity_poly.pdbx_seq_one_letter_code
_entity_poly.pdbx_strand_id
1 'polypeptide(L)'
;MSAAPRRGFTGGKRAKDARGTLKRLIGYIAKGNKARLVCVFILLIISTVASVSASLFLKSLIDDYIAPLIGQSAPSFAPLLQALTMMGCIYLAGMLASYLQTRLMIPVAQGTLKTIRDDMFAHMQTLPIKYFDTHTHGNVMSYYTNDTDTLRQMISQSLPNAVSSIISITAVFIAMLSTSVWLTLLMFVFLGLMLFVVKNVGGGSAKYFVKQQQSLGKVNGFIEEMIGGQKVVKVFCHEEQNQKDFDVLNNEFCENATKANTYANIMMPIMGNLGHLQYVLVAIVGGLLAIAAVPNLTLTSIGTMTLGSIASFLQLSRSFTMPISQVSQQINSVVMALAGAERIFELMDEPSEEDHGVVTLVNAEEKDGTLAEADHRTGIWAWKKPLPDGSYELIRQHGDVRMKDVDFSYVDGKPVLHDITLYAEPGQKIAFVGATGAGKTTITNLINRFYDIADGKIRYDGININKIKKSDLRRSLGVVLQDVNLFTGSVMDNIRYGRLDATDEECIAAAKLANAHYFISHLPDGYNTILSGDGGNLSQGQRQLISIARAAVADPPVMILDEATSSIDTRTEVIVQRGMDQLMHGRTVFVIAHRLSTVQNADVIMVLEHGRIIERGTHDMLIAQKGKYYQLYTGAFELE
;
A
#
# COMPACT_ATOMS: atom_id res chain seq x y z
N MET A 1 5.53 3.29 25.48
CA MET A 1 4.68 2.57 24.50
C MET A 1 5.26 1.18 24.28
N SER A 2 4.60 0.12 24.74
CA SER A 2 4.98 -1.25 24.43
C SER A 2 4.80 -1.46 22.93
N ALA A 3 5.89 -1.69 22.21
CA ALA A 3 5.85 -2.00 20.79
C ALA A 3 4.94 -3.20 20.57
N ALA A 4 3.85 -3.01 19.82
CA ALA A 4 3.04 -4.10 19.33
C ALA A 4 3.95 -5.09 18.59
N PRO A 5 3.76 -6.42 18.74
CA PRO A 5 4.62 -7.38 18.08
C PRO A 5 4.54 -7.13 16.56
N ARG A 6 5.66 -6.73 15.96
CA ARG A 6 5.81 -6.58 14.51
C ARG A 6 5.41 -7.91 13.89
N ARG A 7 4.22 -7.97 13.29
CA ARG A 7 3.81 -9.09 12.45
C ARG A 7 4.76 -9.11 11.26
N GLY A 8 5.77 -9.96 11.34
CA GLY A 8 6.69 -10.22 10.24
C GLY A 8 5.90 -10.53 8.97
N PHE A 9 6.49 -10.17 7.84
CA PHE A 9 6.03 -10.43 6.49
C PHE A 9 5.40 -11.82 6.40
N THR A 10 4.07 -11.91 6.49
CA THR A 10 3.34 -13.16 6.42
C THR A 10 3.33 -13.59 4.96
N GLY A 11 4.33 -14.39 4.57
CA GLY A 11 4.36 -15.03 3.28
C GLY A 11 3.03 -15.67 2.96
N GLY A 12 2.43 -15.25 1.84
CA GLY A 12 1.41 -15.93 1.07
C GLY A 12 0.23 -16.53 1.82
N LYS A 13 -0.52 -15.78 2.63
CA LYS A 13 -1.88 -16.21 2.99
C LYS A 13 -2.70 -16.20 1.70
N ARG A 14 -3.34 -17.33 1.38
CA ARG A 14 -4.32 -17.39 0.29
C ARG A 14 -5.45 -16.42 0.59
N ALA A 15 -5.97 -15.75 -0.45
CA ALA A 15 -7.14 -14.90 -0.34
C ALA A 15 -8.30 -15.66 0.34
N LYS A 16 -8.95 -15.04 1.31
CA LYS A 16 -10.08 -15.61 2.05
C LYS A 16 -11.29 -15.74 1.14
N ASP A 17 -11.58 -14.70 0.33
CA ASP A 17 -12.61 -14.67 -0.72
C ASP A 17 -12.00 -14.45 -2.10
N ALA A 18 -11.33 -15.47 -2.63
CA ALA A 18 -10.71 -15.41 -3.95
C ALA A 18 -11.73 -15.17 -5.09
N ARG A 19 -12.99 -15.64 -4.95
CA ARG A 19 -14.01 -15.46 -5.99
C ARG A 19 -14.54 -14.04 -6.04
N GLY A 20 -14.88 -13.44 -4.90
CA GLY A 20 -15.32 -12.06 -4.81
C GLY A 20 -14.24 -11.09 -5.28
N THR A 21 -13.01 -11.29 -4.81
CA THR A 21 -11.82 -10.52 -5.21
C THR A 21 -11.58 -10.59 -6.72
N LEU A 22 -11.61 -11.81 -7.30
CA LEU A 22 -11.43 -11.99 -8.75
C LEU A 22 -12.55 -11.29 -9.55
N LYS A 23 -13.81 -11.44 -9.13
CA LYS A 23 -14.95 -10.78 -9.79
C LYS A 23 -14.81 -9.26 -9.79
N ARG A 24 -14.44 -8.68 -8.64
CA ARG A 24 -14.21 -7.23 -8.50
C ARG A 24 -13.05 -6.76 -9.37
N LEU A 25 -11.95 -7.51 -9.39
CA LEU A 25 -10.79 -7.21 -10.21
C LEU A 25 -11.10 -7.29 -11.71
N ILE A 26 -11.83 -8.32 -12.16
CA ILE A 26 -12.30 -8.42 -13.56
C ILE A 26 -13.18 -7.20 -13.89
N GLY A 27 -14.00 -6.73 -12.95
CA GLY A 27 -14.77 -5.49 -13.10
C GLY A 27 -13.89 -4.27 -13.40
N TYR A 28 -12.78 -4.10 -12.66
CA TYR A 28 -11.78 -3.04 -12.90
C TYR A 28 -11.11 -3.19 -14.27
N ILE A 29 -10.68 -4.39 -14.64
CA ILE A 29 -10.03 -4.68 -15.93
C ILE A 29 -10.98 -4.39 -17.09
N ALA A 30 -12.26 -4.79 -16.97
CA ALA A 30 -13.25 -4.63 -18.02
C ALA A 30 -13.76 -3.17 -18.17
N LYS A 31 -13.69 -2.36 -17.12
CA LYS A 31 -14.15 -0.98 -17.12
C LYS A 31 -13.36 -0.15 -18.14
N GLY A 32 -14.03 0.29 -19.21
CA GLY A 32 -13.41 1.06 -20.30
C GLY A 32 -12.56 0.27 -21.29
N ASN A 33 -12.31 -1.04 -21.07
CA ASN A 33 -11.40 -1.84 -21.90
C ASN A 33 -12.07 -3.01 -22.63
N LYS A 34 -13.41 -3.11 -22.61
CA LYS A 34 -14.13 -4.27 -23.18
C LYS A 34 -13.75 -4.58 -24.62
N ALA A 35 -13.71 -3.55 -25.49
CA ALA A 35 -13.35 -3.73 -26.90
C ALA A 35 -11.90 -4.23 -27.06
N ARG A 36 -10.94 -3.68 -26.27
CA ARG A 36 -9.55 -4.14 -26.29
C ARG A 36 -9.40 -5.58 -25.85
N LEU A 37 -10.13 -5.99 -24.80
CA LEU A 37 -10.10 -7.37 -24.32
C LEU A 37 -10.67 -8.36 -25.34
N VAL A 38 -11.76 -7.98 -26.04
CA VAL A 38 -12.31 -8.80 -27.13
C VAL A 38 -11.29 -8.92 -28.28
N CYS A 39 -10.63 -7.82 -28.68
CA CYS A 39 -9.58 -7.87 -29.66
C CYS A 39 -8.41 -8.78 -29.22
N VAL A 40 -7.96 -8.67 -27.98
CA VAL A 40 -6.91 -9.52 -27.40
C VAL A 40 -7.32 -11.00 -27.47
N PHE A 41 -8.57 -11.34 -27.12
CA PHE A 41 -9.06 -12.71 -27.20
C PHE A 41 -9.09 -13.26 -28.62
N ILE A 42 -9.52 -12.46 -29.59
CA ILE A 42 -9.50 -12.84 -31.02
C ILE A 42 -8.06 -13.06 -31.49
N LEU A 43 -7.13 -12.17 -31.14
CA LEU A 43 -5.72 -12.27 -31.49
C LEU A 43 -5.04 -13.51 -30.88
N LEU A 44 -5.43 -13.89 -29.65
CA LEU A 44 -5.00 -15.13 -29.02
C LEU A 44 -5.46 -16.36 -29.84
N ILE A 45 -6.70 -16.37 -30.30
CA ILE A 45 -7.22 -17.45 -31.13
C ILE A 45 -6.44 -17.53 -32.45
N ILE A 46 -6.24 -16.39 -33.14
CA ILE A 46 -5.50 -16.35 -34.40
C ILE A 46 -4.06 -16.86 -34.22
N SER A 47 -3.37 -16.41 -33.20
CA SER A 47 -2.00 -16.86 -32.89
C SER A 47 -1.95 -18.36 -32.60
N THR A 48 -2.92 -18.88 -31.83
CA THR A 48 -3.00 -20.31 -31.50
C THR A 48 -3.31 -21.15 -32.75
N VAL A 49 -4.28 -20.72 -33.56
CA VAL A 49 -4.62 -21.41 -34.81
C VAL A 49 -3.42 -21.47 -35.75
N ALA A 50 -2.69 -20.35 -35.91
CA ALA A 50 -1.47 -20.31 -36.72
C ALA A 50 -0.41 -21.31 -36.21
N SER A 51 -0.22 -21.41 -34.89
CA SER A 51 0.74 -22.34 -34.28
C SER A 51 0.33 -23.81 -34.46
N VAL A 52 -0.95 -24.15 -34.31
CA VAL A 52 -1.46 -25.52 -34.50
C VAL A 52 -1.46 -25.91 -35.97
N SER A 53 -1.84 -24.98 -36.88
CA SER A 53 -1.78 -25.18 -38.32
C SER A 53 -0.38 -25.54 -38.81
N ALA A 54 0.64 -24.98 -38.20
CA ALA A 54 2.04 -25.30 -38.48
C ALA A 54 2.38 -26.77 -38.19
N SER A 55 1.87 -27.30 -37.05
CA SER A 55 2.08 -28.70 -36.69
C SER A 55 1.32 -29.68 -37.60
N LEU A 56 0.11 -29.29 -38.00
CA LEU A 56 -0.68 -30.08 -38.96
C LEU A 56 -0.14 -30.01 -40.38
N PHE A 57 0.37 -28.85 -40.81
CA PHE A 57 1.00 -28.65 -42.11
C PHE A 57 2.17 -29.61 -42.34
N LEU A 58 2.90 -29.99 -41.28
CA LEU A 58 4.01 -30.93 -41.40
C LEU A 58 3.55 -32.29 -41.97
N LYS A 59 2.31 -32.73 -41.69
CA LYS A 59 1.71 -33.90 -42.30
C LYS A 59 1.56 -33.71 -43.82
N SER A 60 0.84 -32.68 -44.23
CA SER A 60 0.62 -32.40 -45.66
C SER A 60 1.94 -32.12 -46.38
N LEU A 61 2.89 -31.45 -45.75
CA LEU A 61 4.21 -31.18 -46.34
C LEU A 61 4.92 -32.51 -46.70
N ILE A 62 4.90 -33.49 -45.82
CA ILE A 62 5.57 -34.77 -46.06
C ILE A 62 4.75 -35.63 -47.01
N ASP A 63 3.46 -35.82 -46.74
CA ASP A 63 2.62 -36.80 -47.44
C ASP A 63 2.16 -36.31 -48.84
N ASP A 64 1.81 -35.00 -48.98
CA ASP A 64 1.17 -34.50 -50.18
C ASP A 64 2.18 -33.77 -51.12
N TYR A 65 3.27 -33.21 -50.58
CA TYR A 65 4.23 -32.41 -51.36
C TYR A 65 5.60 -33.07 -51.51
N ILE A 66 6.18 -33.70 -50.46
CA ILE A 66 7.54 -34.27 -50.53
C ILE A 66 7.50 -35.72 -51.06
N ALA A 67 6.68 -36.59 -50.47
CA ALA A 67 6.63 -37.99 -50.83
C ALA A 67 6.33 -38.23 -52.35
N PRO A 68 5.42 -37.48 -52.97
CA PRO A 68 5.14 -37.65 -54.39
C PRO A 68 6.28 -37.21 -55.32
N LEU A 69 7.22 -36.41 -54.84
CA LEU A 69 8.39 -35.96 -55.64
C LEU A 69 9.52 -37.02 -55.67
N ILE A 70 9.49 -37.96 -54.71
CA ILE A 70 10.53 -38.98 -54.62
C ILE A 70 10.35 -39.99 -55.78
N GLY A 71 11.40 -40.16 -56.60
CA GLY A 71 11.41 -41.08 -57.72
C GLY A 71 10.92 -40.50 -59.05
N GLN A 72 10.55 -39.23 -59.13
CA GLN A 72 10.21 -38.56 -60.41
C GLN A 72 11.46 -38.16 -61.15
N SER A 73 11.48 -38.39 -62.47
CA SER A 73 12.63 -38.01 -63.33
C SER A 73 12.77 -36.52 -63.59
N ALA A 74 11.68 -35.72 -63.42
CA ALA A 74 11.65 -34.27 -63.54
C ALA A 74 10.67 -33.67 -62.48
N PRO A 75 11.07 -33.54 -61.22
CA PRO A 75 10.20 -33.06 -60.16
C PRO A 75 9.86 -31.57 -60.33
N SER A 76 8.59 -31.22 -60.25
CA SER A 76 8.14 -29.82 -60.21
C SER A 76 8.03 -29.35 -58.74
N PHE A 77 8.86 -28.35 -58.36
CA PHE A 77 8.85 -27.77 -57.01
C PHE A 77 7.83 -26.63 -56.83
N ALA A 78 7.09 -26.24 -57.89
CA ALA A 78 6.15 -25.13 -57.84
C ALA A 78 5.03 -25.32 -56.76
N PRO A 79 4.36 -26.51 -56.64
CA PRO A 79 3.35 -26.72 -55.62
C PRO A 79 3.92 -26.66 -54.19
N LEU A 80 5.12 -27.22 -53.99
CA LEU A 80 5.82 -27.17 -52.69
C LEU A 80 6.13 -25.72 -52.28
N LEU A 81 6.66 -24.91 -53.23
CA LEU A 81 6.97 -23.52 -52.96
C LEU A 81 5.72 -22.70 -52.62
N GLN A 82 4.61 -22.93 -53.33
CA GLN A 82 3.34 -22.30 -53.06
C GLN A 82 2.81 -22.66 -51.66
N ALA A 83 2.86 -23.94 -51.25
CA ALA A 83 2.46 -24.37 -49.92
C ALA A 83 3.33 -23.77 -48.82
N LEU A 84 4.66 -23.69 -49.02
CA LEU A 84 5.57 -23.06 -48.06
C LEU A 84 5.33 -21.56 -47.97
N THR A 85 5.05 -20.86 -49.08
CA THR A 85 4.72 -19.43 -49.07
C THR A 85 3.42 -19.17 -48.32
N MET A 86 2.38 -19.96 -48.56
CA MET A 86 1.12 -19.88 -47.82
C MET A 86 1.33 -20.07 -46.32
N MET A 87 2.12 -21.07 -45.92
CA MET A 87 2.43 -21.31 -44.53
C MET A 87 3.23 -20.18 -43.92
N GLY A 88 4.18 -19.61 -44.67
CA GLY A 88 4.91 -18.40 -44.27
C GLY A 88 3.99 -17.21 -43.96
N CYS A 89 2.97 -16.99 -44.80
CA CYS A 89 1.94 -15.95 -44.52
C CYS A 89 1.14 -16.23 -43.24
N ILE A 90 0.77 -17.50 -42.98
CA ILE A 90 0.08 -17.89 -41.74
C ILE A 90 0.95 -17.63 -40.51
N TYR A 91 2.24 -17.97 -40.57
CA TYR A 91 3.18 -17.67 -39.49
C TYR A 91 3.35 -16.18 -39.23
N LEU A 92 3.46 -15.37 -40.32
CA LEU A 92 3.54 -13.92 -40.21
C LEU A 92 2.28 -13.33 -39.57
N ALA A 93 1.10 -13.85 -39.97
CA ALA A 93 -0.18 -13.44 -39.32
C ALA A 93 -0.22 -13.82 -37.85
N GLY A 94 0.24 -15.02 -37.47
CA GLY A 94 0.34 -15.45 -36.07
C GLY A 94 1.30 -14.62 -35.24
N MET A 95 2.46 -14.25 -35.82
CA MET A 95 3.47 -13.39 -35.20
C MET A 95 2.94 -11.97 -34.98
N LEU A 96 2.27 -11.42 -35.99
CA LEU A 96 1.63 -10.10 -35.91
C LEU A 96 0.50 -10.09 -34.85
N ALA A 97 -0.31 -11.14 -34.82
CA ALA A 97 -1.37 -11.30 -33.82
C ALA A 97 -0.79 -11.33 -32.40
N SER A 98 0.28 -12.08 -32.17
CA SER A 98 0.97 -12.15 -30.88
C SER A 98 1.57 -10.80 -30.46
N TYR A 99 2.18 -10.08 -31.40
CA TYR A 99 2.69 -8.73 -31.16
C TYR A 99 1.58 -7.74 -30.79
N LEU A 100 0.50 -7.71 -31.57
CA LEU A 100 -0.63 -6.81 -31.35
C LEU A 100 -1.34 -7.11 -30.03
N GLN A 101 -1.52 -8.39 -29.69
CA GLN A 101 -2.08 -8.82 -28.42
C GLN A 101 -1.29 -8.26 -27.24
N THR A 102 0.04 -8.42 -27.24
CA THR A 102 0.92 -7.90 -26.18
C THR A 102 0.83 -6.37 -26.13
N ARG A 103 0.88 -5.72 -27.29
CA ARG A 103 0.79 -4.26 -27.41
C ARG A 103 -0.53 -3.69 -26.87
N LEU A 104 -1.65 -4.38 -27.10
CA LEU A 104 -2.97 -3.98 -26.57
C LEU A 104 -3.12 -4.26 -25.09
N MET A 105 -2.45 -5.28 -24.54
CA MET A 105 -2.57 -5.64 -23.14
C MET A 105 -1.86 -4.66 -22.20
N ILE A 106 -0.78 -3.99 -22.67
CA ILE A 106 -0.03 -3.02 -21.87
C ILE A 106 -0.92 -1.87 -21.37
N PRO A 107 -1.63 -1.11 -22.24
CA PRO A 107 -2.49 -0.02 -21.78
C PRO A 107 -3.68 -0.51 -20.94
N VAL A 108 -4.17 -1.73 -21.15
CA VAL A 108 -5.20 -2.34 -20.29
C VAL A 108 -4.64 -2.53 -18.87
N ALA A 109 -3.48 -3.14 -18.73
CA ALA A 109 -2.86 -3.37 -17.43
C ALA A 109 -2.53 -2.04 -16.72
N GLN A 110 -1.80 -1.14 -17.39
CA GLN A 110 -1.38 0.12 -16.79
C GLN A 110 -2.56 1.05 -16.46
N GLY A 111 -3.57 1.11 -17.34
CA GLY A 111 -4.79 1.89 -17.10
C GLY A 111 -5.60 1.37 -15.90
N THR A 112 -5.72 0.04 -15.77
CA THR A 112 -6.38 -0.59 -14.61
C THR A 112 -5.63 -0.27 -13.31
N LEU A 113 -4.30 -0.39 -13.31
CA LEU A 113 -3.49 -0.10 -12.13
C LEU A 113 -3.51 1.38 -11.76
N LYS A 114 -3.55 2.28 -12.76
CA LYS A 114 -3.74 3.71 -12.51
C LYS A 114 -5.06 3.94 -11.78
N THR A 115 -6.16 3.40 -12.28
CA THR A 115 -7.48 3.56 -11.65
C THR A 115 -7.49 3.00 -10.22
N ILE A 116 -6.92 1.82 -9.99
CA ILE A 116 -6.84 1.23 -8.64
C ILE A 116 -6.03 2.13 -7.70
N ARG A 117 -4.90 2.69 -8.14
CA ARG A 117 -4.10 3.60 -7.32
C ARG A 117 -4.80 4.92 -7.05
N ASP A 118 -5.48 5.47 -8.05
CA ASP A 118 -6.26 6.71 -7.91
C ASP A 118 -7.39 6.50 -6.87
N ASP A 119 -8.15 5.40 -7.00
CA ASP A 119 -9.24 5.06 -6.07
C ASP A 119 -8.72 4.78 -4.66
N MET A 120 -7.62 4.01 -4.53
CA MET A 120 -6.95 3.77 -3.24
C MET A 120 -6.50 5.05 -2.56
N PHE A 121 -5.86 5.95 -3.32
CA PHE A 121 -5.34 7.20 -2.75
C PHE A 121 -6.48 8.13 -2.34
N ALA A 122 -7.50 8.27 -3.18
CA ALA A 122 -8.68 9.07 -2.86
C ALA A 122 -9.38 8.56 -1.60
N HIS A 123 -9.55 7.24 -1.49
CA HIS A 123 -10.18 6.62 -0.31
C HIS A 123 -9.31 6.78 0.94
N MET A 124 -8.00 6.57 0.83
CA MET A 124 -7.05 6.74 1.96
C MET A 124 -7.15 8.15 2.59
N GLN A 125 -7.42 9.20 1.79
CA GLN A 125 -7.61 10.55 2.32
C GLN A 125 -8.90 10.72 3.15
N THR A 126 -9.84 9.80 3.03
CA THR A 126 -11.11 9.83 3.79
C THR A 126 -11.07 9.00 5.07
N LEU A 127 -9.99 8.25 5.31
CA LEU A 127 -9.90 7.36 6.47
C LEU A 127 -9.66 8.11 7.77
N PRO A 128 -10.22 7.62 8.90
CA PRO A 128 -9.99 8.20 10.21
C PRO A 128 -8.53 8.00 10.66
N ILE A 129 -8.02 8.88 11.52
CA ILE A 129 -6.67 8.78 12.09
C ILE A 129 -6.44 7.43 12.79
N LYS A 130 -7.47 6.85 13.40
CA LYS A 130 -7.43 5.50 14.00
C LYS A 130 -6.84 4.44 13.06
N TYR A 131 -7.11 4.54 11.76
CA TYR A 131 -6.54 3.62 10.77
C TYR A 131 -5.02 3.72 10.73
N PHE A 132 -4.48 4.94 10.66
CA PHE A 132 -3.03 5.18 10.58
C PHE A 132 -2.31 4.88 11.91
N ASP A 133 -2.97 5.04 13.05
CA ASP A 133 -2.43 4.68 14.35
C ASP A 133 -2.34 3.16 14.57
N THR A 134 -3.21 2.39 13.89
CA THR A 134 -3.27 0.93 14.01
C THR A 134 -2.49 0.19 12.92
N HIS A 135 -2.15 0.86 11.82
CA HIS A 135 -1.41 0.29 10.68
C HIS A 135 -0.06 0.98 10.51
N THR A 136 0.99 0.21 10.29
CA THR A 136 2.31 0.79 10.05
C THR A 136 2.39 1.40 8.65
N HIS A 137 3.14 2.50 8.50
CA HIS A 137 3.36 3.16 7.21
C HIS A 137 3.89 2.18 6.15
N GLY A 138 4.78 1.25 6.55
CA GLY A 138 5.32 0.22 5.65
C GLY A 138 4.25 -0.75 5.12
N ASN A 139 3.24 -1.10 5.94
CA ASN A 139 2.14 -1.95 5.48
C ASN A 139 1.29 -1.21 4.43
N VAL A 140 0.93 0.05 4.69
CA VAL A 140 0.15 0.86 3.74
C VAL A 140 0.94 1.07 2.45
N MET A 141 2.24 1.39 2.55
CA MET A 141 3.11 1.57 1.38
C MET A 141 3.24 0.29 0.54
N SER A 142 3.21 -0.90 1.18
CA SER A 142 3.26 -2.18 0.48
C SER A 142 2.08 -2.39 -0.48
N TYR A 143 0.90 -1.81 -0.21
CA TYR A 143 -0.26 -1.86 -1.11
C TYR A 143 0.03 -1.13 -2.43
N TYR A 144 0.70 0.04 -2.34
CA TYR A 144 1.04 0.85 -3.51
C TYR A 144 2.23 0.31 -4.31
N THR A 145 3.11 -0.46 -3.69
CA THR A 145 4.35 -1.00 -4.30
C THR A 145 4.19 -2.49 -4.64
N ASN A 146 4.33 -3.36 -3.66
CA ASN A 146 4.43 -4.80 -3.86
C ASN A 146 3.12 -5.41 -4.39
N ASP A 147 1.98 -5.06 -3.77
CA ASP A 147 0.69 -5.64 -4.16
C ASP A 147 0.24 -5.14 -5.52
N THR A 148 0.46 -3.87 -5.81
CA THR A 148 0.20 -3.29 -7.13
C THR A 148 1.09 -3.91 -8.21
N ASP A 149 2.37 -4.22 -7.91
CA ASP A 149 3.26 -4.87 -8.88
C ASP A 149 2.87 -6.32 -9.17
N THR A 150 2.47 -7.08 -8.15
CA THR A 150 1.94 -8.44 -8.35
C THR A 150 0.66 -8.43 -9.19
N LEU A 151 -0.22 -7.43 -9.02
CA LEU A 151 -1.39 -7.22 -9.88
C LEU A 151 -1.00 -6.90 -11.32
N ARG A 152 0.02 -6.04 -11.51
CA ARG A 152 0.56 -5.72 -12.84
C ARG A 152 0.99 -6.99 -13.56
N GLN A 153 1.78 -7.83 -12.91
CA GLN A 153 2.27 -9.09 -13.47
C GLN A 153 1.12 -10.04 -13.81
N MET A 154 0.13 -10.14 -12.93
CA MET A 154 -1.03 -10.99 -13.19
C MET A 154 -1.85 -10.48 -14.40
N ILE A 155 -2.16 -9.20 -14.48
CA ILE A 155 -3.00 -8.65 -15.55
C ILE A 155 -2.24 -8.66 -16.88
N SER A 156 -0.95 -8.26 -16.90
CA SER A 156 -0.19 -8.14 -18.16
C SER A 156 0.32 -9.46 -18.71
N GLN A 157 0.56 -10.47 -17.85
CA GLN A 157 1.20 -11.73 -18.24
C GLN A 157 0.40 -12.96 -17.85
N SER A 158 0.07 -13.12 -16.55
CA SER A 158 -0.48 -14.38 -16.06
C SER A 158 -1.87 -14.70 -16.61
N LEU A 159 -2.78 -13.73 -16.65
CA LEU A 159 -4.12 -13.90 -17.23
C LEU A 159 -4.06 -14.19 -18.74
N PRO A 160 -3.38 -13.38 -19.58
CA PRO A 160 -3.25 -13.70 -21.01
C PRO A 160 -2.60 -15.06 -21.26
N ASN A 161 -1.54 -15.42 -20.53
CA ASN A 161 -0.87 -16.70 -20.69
C ASN A 161 -1.75 -17.88 -20.27
N ALA A 162 -2.53 -17.74 -19.19
CA ALA A 162 -3.46 -18.78 -18.76
C ALA A 162 -4.56 -19.02 -19.82
N VAL A 163 -5.14 -17.94 -20.35
CA VAL A 163 -6.15 -18.02 -21.41
C VAL A 163 -5.55 -18.63 -22.68
N SER A 164 -4.37 -18.17 -23.11
CA SER A 164 -3.63 -18.70 -24.25
C SER A 164 -3.35 -20.20 -24.08
N SER A 165 -2.91 -20.62 -22.90
CA SER A 165 -2.62 -22.03 -22.61
C SER A 165 -3.88 -22.91 -22.68
N ILE A 166 -5.01 -22.43 -22.16
CA ILE A 166 -6.29 -23.19 -22.24
C ILE A 166 -6.72 -23.34 -23.70
N ILE A 167 -6.66 -22.25 -24.50
CA ILE A 167 -7.00 -22.30 -25.93
C ILE A 167 -6.05 -23.25 -26.66
N SER A 168 -4.72 -23.14 -26.40
CA SER A 168 -3.70 -23.99 -27.03
C SER A 168 -3.89 -25.48 -26.67
N ILE A 169 -4.09 -25.80 -25.41
CA ILE A 169 -4.33 -27.21 -24.98
C ILE A 169 -5.56 -27.78 -25.71
N THR A 170 -6.66 -27.00 -25.75
CA THR A 170 -7.90 -27.43 -26.41
C THR A 170 -7.69 -27.62 -27.92
N ALA A 171 -7.05 -26.64 -28.59
CA ALA A 171 -6.81 -26.71 -30.05
C ALA A 171 -5.86 -27.84 -30.42
N VAL A 172 -4.74 -27.99 -29.67
CA VAL A 172 -3.80 -29.11 -29.91
C VAL A 172 -4.44 -30.44 -29.63
N PHE A 173 -5.26 -30.57 -28.60
CA PHE A 173 -5.99 -31.81 -28.28
C PHE A 173 -6.93 -32.21 -29.42
N ILE A 174 -7.70 -31.28 -29.98
CA ILE A 174 -8.56 -31.51 -31.16
C ILE A 174 -7.70 -31.93 -32.37
N ALA A 175 -6.58 -31.26 -32.61
CA ALA A 175 -5.65 -31.58 -33.68
C ALA A 175 -5.02 -32.99 -33.52
N MET A 176 -4.68 -33.39 -32.30
CA MET A 176 -4.19 -34.76 -32.01
C MET A 176 -5.23 -35.84 -32.32
N LEU A 177 -6.48 -35.64 -31.88
CA LEU A 177 -7.58 -36.55 -32.19
C LEU A 177 -7.86 -36.63 -33.70
N SER A 178 -7.72 -35.51 -34.43
CA SER A 178 -7.86 -35.48 -35.88
C SER A 178 -6.71 -36.17 -36.62
N THR A 179 -5.55 -36.34 -35.95
CA THR A 179 -4.38 -37.03 -36.55
C THR A 179 -4.36 -38.50 -36.21
N SER A 180 -4.53 -38.91 -34.94
CA SER A 180 -4.61 -40.29 -34.49
C SER A 180 -5.19 -40.42 -33.08
N VAL A 181 -6.28 -41.17 -32.91
CA VAL A 181 -6.85 -41.48 -31.60
C VAL A 181 -5.93 -42.43 -30.80
N TRP A 182 -5.29 -43.39 -31.45
CA TRP A 182 -4.41 -44.35 -30.78
C TRP A 182 -3.21 -43.67 -30.11
N LEU A 183 -2.54 -42.76 -30.83
CA LEU A 183 -1.43 -42.03 -30.29
C LEU A 183 -1.88 -41.02 -29.23
N THR A 184 -3.10 -40.48 -29.33
CA THR A 184 -3.70 -39.61 -28.32
C THR A 184 -3.95 -40.33 -27.00
N LEU A 185 -4.42 -41.58 -27.05
CA LEU A 185 -4.58 -42.41 -25.83
C LEU A 185 -3.23 -42.67 -25.15
N LEU A 186 -2.19 -42.97 -25.94
CA LEU A 186 -0.83 -43.08 -25.38
C LEU A 186 -0.38 -41.80 -24.69
N MET A 187 -0.70 -40.64 -25.26
CA MET A 187 -0.42 -39.33 -24.63
C MET A 187 -1.09 -39.17 -23.28
N PHE A 188 -2.33 -39.62 -23.09
CA PHE A 188 -3.01 -39.54 -21.79
C PHE A 188 -2.32 -40.35 -20.70
N VAL A 189 -1.75 -41.51 -21.05
CA VAL A 189 -0.96 -42.31 -20.10
C VAL A 189 0.26 -41.53 -19.63
N PHE A 190 0.98 -40.88 -20.58
CA PHE A 190 2.12 -40.01 -20.23
C PHE A 190 1.72 -38.77 -19.45
N LEU A 191 0.61 -38.13 -19.78
CA LEU A 191 0.08 -37.01 -19.02
C LEU A 191 -0.21 -37.43 -17.57
N GLY A 192 -0.81 -38.58 -17.34
CA GLY A 192 -1.03 -39.14 -16.00
C GLY A 192 0.29 -39.32 -15.22
N LEU A 193 1.32 -39.87 -15.90
CA LEU A 193 2.66 -40.02 -15.32
C LEU A 193 3.30 -38.66 -14.99
N MET A 194 3.22 -37.69 -15.88
CA MET A 194 3.73 -36.34 -15.66
C MET A 194 3.04 -35.66 -14.48
N LEU A 195 1.71 -35.75 -14.38
CA LEU A 195 0.96 -35.16 -13.25
C LEU A 195 1.30 -35.86 -11.93
N PHE A 196 1.53 -37.18 -11.94
CA PHE A 196 2.02 -37.90 -10.75
C PHE A 196 3.38 -37.39 -10.27
N VAL A 197 4.32 -37.22 -11.20
CA VAL A 197 5.67 -36.66 -10.87
C VAL A 197 5.55 -35.24 -10.36
N VAL A 198 4.78 -34.38 -11.02
CA VAL A 198 4.56 -32.98 -10.57
C VAL A 198 3.98 -32.94 -9.16
N LYS A 199 3.01 -33.80 -8.85
CA LYS A 199 2.40 -33.87 -7.51
C LYS A 199 3.43 -34.25 -6.43
N ASN A 200 4.23 -35.26 -6.68
CA ASN A 200 5.17 -35.78 -5.69
C ASN A 200 6.39 -34.87 -5.49
N VAL A 201 7.03 -34.43 -6.57
CA VAL A 201 8.21 -33.56 -6.52
C VAL A 201 7.81 -32.13 -6.17
N GLY A 202 6.74 -31.61 -6.75
CA GLY A 202 6.24 -30.25 -6.49
C GLY A 202 5.74 -30.05 -5.06
N GLY A 203 5.16 -31.08 -4.44
CA GLY A 203 4.77 -31.04 -3.03
C GLY A 203 5.96 -30.83 -2.08
N GLY A 204 7.09 -31.49 -2.37
CA GLY A 204 8.35 -31.29 -1.66
C GLY A 204 8.89 -29.88 -1.82
N SER A 205 8.88 -29.35 -3.06
CA SER A 205 9.30 -27.99 -3.38
C SER A 205 8.51 -26.95 -2.56
N ALA A 206 7.18 -27.00 -2.58
CA ALA A 206 6.32 -26.06 -1.86
C ALA A 206 6.63 -26.02 -0.35
N LYS A 207 6.83 -27.18 0.28
CA LYS A 207 7.17 -27.29 1.70
C LYS A 207 8.48 -26.56 2.03
N TYR A 208 9.52 -26.78 1.24
CA TYR A 208 10.84 -26.19 1.49
C TYR A 208 10.89 -24.70 1.11
N PHE A 209 10.14 -24.24 0.11
CA PHE A 209 10.02 -22.81 -0.18
C PHE A 209 9.40 -22.04 0.98
N VAL A 210 8.39 -22.60 1.67
CA VAL A 210 7.84 -21.98 2.89
C VAL A 210 8.89 -21.88 3.97
N LYS A 211 9.69 -22.95 4.21
CA LYS A 211 10.78 -22.92 5.18
C LYS A 211 11.88 -21.92 4.81
N GLN A 212 12.27 -21.88 3.54
CA GLN A 212 13.22 -20.90 3.02
C GLN A 212 12.76 -19.47 3.29
N GLN A 213 11.48 -19.18 3.02
CA GLN A 213 10.93 -17.85 3.25
C GLN A 213 10.90 -17.47 4.75
N GLN A 214 10.62 -18.44 5.62
CA GLN A 214 10.68 -18.24 7.07
C GLN A 214 12.10 -17.98 7.57
N SER A 215 13.08 -18.77 7.10
CA SER A 215 14.49 -18.57 7.47
C SER A 215 15.03 -17.25 6.92
N LEU A 216 14.68 -16.87 5.68
CA LEU A 216 15.02 -15.56 5.10
C LEU A 216 14.46 -14.39 5.95
N GLY A 217 13.23 -14.53 6.44
CA GLY A 217 12.64 -13.56 7.35
C GLY A 217 13.43 -13.38 8.64
N LYS A 218 13.94 -14.48 9.23
CA LYS A 218 14.80 -14.44 10.43
C LYS A 218 16.12 -13.74 10.14
N VAL A 219 16.78 -14.08 9.03
CA VAL A 219 18.05 -13.46 8.60
C VAL A 219 17.87 -11.96 8.38
N ASN A 220 16.84 -11.55 7.64
CA ASN A 220 16.55 -10.14 7.39
C ASN A 220 16.24 -9.36 8.67
N GLY A 221 15.45 -9.95 9.58
CA GLY A 221 15.15 -9.34 10.87
C GLY A 221 16.41 -9.13 11.72
N PHE A 222 17.30 -10.10 11.75
CA PHE A 222 18.60 -9.99 12.45
C PHE A 222 19.47 -8.90 11.83
N ILE A 223 19.56 -8.85 10.48
CA ILE A 223 20.32 -7.80 9.78
C ILE A 223 19.75 -6.41 10.11
N GLU A 224 18.43 -6.22 10.06
CA GLU A 224 17.77 -4.95 10.39
C GLU A 224 18.08 -4.52 11.83
N GLU A 225 18.02 -5.46 12.78
CA GLU A 225 18.35 -5.22 14.19
C GLU A 225 19.82 -4.80 14.36
N MET A 226 20.74 -5.52 13.73
CA MET A 226 22.17 -5.22 13.83
C MET A 226 22.55 -3.91 13.16
N ILE A 227 21.94 -3.56 12.02
CA ILE A 227 22.15 -2.25 11.36
C ILE A 227 21.65 -1.12 12.28
N GLY A 228 20.46 -1.26 12.84
CA GLY A 228 19.90 -0.29 13.79
C GLY A 228 20.71 -0.15 15.08
N GLY A 229 21.23 -1.29 15.58
CA GLY A 229 22.04 -1.38 16.79
C GLY A 229 23.55 -1.25 16.59
N GLN A 230 24.05 -0.92 15.38
CA GLN A 230 25.48 -0.98 15.06
C GLN A 230 26.38 -0.15 16.00
N LYS A 231 25.90 1.00 16.47
CA LYS A 231 26.65 1.80 17.48
C LYS A 231 26.82 1.04 18.80
N VAL A 232 25.79 0.33 19.23
CA VAL A 232 25.82 -0.48 20.46
C VAL A 232 26.78 -1.64 20.30
N VAL A 233 26.70 -2.36 19.17
CA VAL A 233 27.62 -3.46 18.84
C VAL A 233 29.08 -2.98 18.92
N LYS A 234 29.39 -1.81 18.34
CA LYS A 234 30.74 -1.23 18.33
C LYS A 234 31.22 -0.82 19.72
N VAL A 235 30.36 -0.18 20.53
CA VAL A 235 30.71 0.26 21.88
C VAL A 235 31.02 -0.90 22.81
N PHE A 236 30.27 -2.02 22.66
CA PHE A 236 30.45 -3.20 23.50
C PHE A 236 31.38 -4.28 22.87
N CYS A 237 31.94 -4.03 21.68
CA CYS A 237 32.86 -4.93 20.96
C CYS A 237 32.28 -6.34 20.75
N HIS A 238 31.00 -6.44 20.38
CA HIS A 238 30.29 -7.71 20.21
C HIS A 238 30.24 -8.20 18.74
N GLU A 239 31.12 -7.69 17.86
CA GLU A 239 31.11 -8.03 16.42
C GLU A 239 31.29 -9.52 16.18
N GLU A 240 32.22 -10.14 16.90
CA GLU A 240 32.52 -11.57 16.75
C GLU A 240 31.35 -12.47 17.16
N GLN A 241 30.66 -12.10 18.26
CA GLN A 241 29.49 -12.85 18.73
C GLN A 241 28.34 -12.70 17.73
N ASN A 242 28.07 -11.49 17.26
CA ASN A 242 27.03 -11.22 16.27
C ASN A 242 27.30 -11.95 14.95
N GLN A 243 28.57 -12.08 14.55
CA GLN A 243 28.93 -12.87 13.37
C GLN A 243 28.60 -14.36 13.57
N LYS A 244 28.89 -14.93 14.73
CA LYS A 244 28.53 -16.32 15.06
C LYS A 244 27.02 -16.54 15.05
N ASP A 245 26.26 -15.60 15.62
CA ASP A 245 24.81 -15.69 15.67
C ASP A 245 24.21 -15.55 14.25
N PHE A 246 24.76 -14.65 13.43
CA PHE A 246 24.40 -14.54 12.02
C PHE A 246 24.69 -15.83 11.24
N ASP A 247 25.85 -16.44 11.44
CA ASP A 247 26.23 -17.66 10.75
C ASP A 247 25.26 -18.82 11.04
N VAL A 248 24.73 -18.93 12.26
CA VAL A 248 23.72 -19.94 12.61
C VAL A 248 22.45 -19.73 11.78
N LEU A 249 21.94 -18.49 11.71
CA LEU A 249 20.73 -18.15 10.97
C LEU A 249 20.93 -18.30 9.45
N ASN A 250 22.09 -17.87 8.95
CA ASN A 250 22.45 -17.95 7.54
C ASN A 250 22.64 -19.39 7.08
N ASN A 251 23.22 -20.26 7.92
CA ASN A 251 23.33 -21.70 7.64
C ASN A 251 21.95 -22.38 7.59
N GLU A 252 21.03 -22.05 8.53
CA GLU A 252 19.63 -22.52 8.46
C GLU A 252 18.94 -22.10 7.15
N PHE A 253 19.15 -20.84 6.76
CA PHE A 253 18.62 -20.32 5.49
C PHE A 253 19.24 -21.05 4.30
N CYS A 254 20.56 -21.21 4.26
CA CYS A 254 21.29 -21.90 3.20
C CYS A 254 20.78 -23.33 3.02
N GLU A 255 20.59 -24.08 4.11
CA GLU A 255 20.08 -25.46 4.06
C GLU A 255 18.66 -25.53 3.49
N ASN A 256 17.76 -24.66 3.96
CA ASN A 256 16.38 -24.60 3.48
C ASN A 256 16.32 -24.14 2.03
N ALA A 257 17.12 -23.15 1.64
CA ALA A 257 17.21 -22.65 0.26
C ALA A 257 17.77 -23.72 -0.68
N THR A 258 18.82 -24.45 -0.27
CA THR A 258 19.39 -25.55 -1.05
C THR A 258 18.34 -26.63 -1.30
N LYS A 259 17.62 -27.08 -0.28
CA LYS A 259 16.56 -28.08 -0.44
C LYS A 259 15.43 -27.57 -1.35
N ALA A 260 14.97 -26.33 -1.14
CA ALA A 260 13.92 -25.72 -1.97
C ALA A 260 14.32 -25.67 -3.45
N ASN A 261 15.53 -25.15 -3.73
CA ASN A 261 16.04 -25.02 -5.09
C ASN A 261 16.37 -26.39 -5.73
N THR A 262 16.82 -27.38 -4.96
CA THR A 262 17.04 -28.73 -5.45
C THR A 262 15.74 -29.31 -5.99
N TYR A 263 14.64 -29.25 -5.21
CA TYR A 263 13.33 -29.72 -5.68
C TYR A 263 12.79 -28.92 -6.87
N ALA A 264 13.00 -27.60 -6.89
CA ALA A 264 12.55 -26.77 -8.00
C ALA A 264 13.32 -27.05 -9.29
N ASN A 265 14.65 -27.12 -9.21
CA ASN A 265 15.52 -27.26 -10.39
C ASN A 265 15.55 -28.68 -10.96
N ILE A 266 15.30 -29.71 -10.16
CA ILE A 266 15.21 -31.08 -10.66
C ILE A 266 13.92 -31.33 -11.47
N MET A 267 12.88 -30.51 -11.27
CA MET A 267 11.60 -30.65 -11.97
C MET A 267 11.77 -30.51 -13.49
N MET A 268 12.51 -29.48 -13.93
CA MET A 268 12.67 -29.21 -15.38
C MET A 268 13.40 -30.35 -16.11
N PRO A 269 14.54 -30.89 -15.64
CA PRO A 269 15.17 -32.06 -16.25
C PRO A 269 14.29 -33.30 -16.25
N ILE A 270 13.55 -33.57 -15.17
CA ILE A 270 12.65 -34.75 -15.13
C ILE A 270 11.54 -34.59 -16.18
N MET A 271 10.88 -33.44 -16.24
CA MET A 271 9.81 -33.19 -17.22
C MET A 271 10.36 -33.22 -18.66
N GLY A 272 11.55 -32.67 -18.90
CA GLY A 272 12.22 -32.72 -20.19
C GLY A 272 12.52 -34.15 -20.63
N ASN A 273 13.10 -34.98 -19.75
CA ASN A 273 13.40 -36.39 -20.06
C ASN A 273 12.14 -37.23 -20.23
N LEU A 274 11.09 -37.00 -19.45
CA LEU A 274 9.78 -37.61 -19.68
C LEU A 274 9.22 -37.23 -21.03
N GLY A 275 9.39 -35.98 -21.46
CA GLY A 275 9.01 -35.51 -22.81
C GLY A 275 9.82 -36.20 -23.93
N HIS A 276 11.11 -36.43 -23.73
CA HIS A 276 11.92 -37.21 -24.69
C HIS A 276 11.52 -38.69 -24.74
N LEU A 277 11.28 -39.31 -23.58
CA LEU A 277 10.77 -40.69 -23.52
C LEU A 277 9.43 -40.82 -24.24
N GLN A 278 8.50 -39.91 -23.97
CA GLN A 278 7.23 -39.81 -24.67
C GLN A 278 7.43 -39.68 -26.19
N TYR A 279 8.31 -38.80 -26.63
CA TYR A 279 8.59 -38.65 -28.06
C TYR A 279 9.07 -39.92 -28.71
N VAL A 280 10.02 -40.64 -28.09
CA VAL A 280 10.53 -41.93 -28.58
C VAL A 280 9.44 -42.97 -28.63
N LEU A 281 8.61 -43.10 -27.58
CA LEU A 281 7.54 -44.10 -27.56
C LEU A 281 6.44 -43.79 -28.57
N VAL A 282 6.07 -42.52 -28.77
CA VAL A 282 5.14 -42.12 -29.83
C VAL A 282 5.70 -42.47 -31.21
N ALA A 283 7.01 -42.25 -31.47
CA ALA A 283 7.64 -42.62 -32.72
C ALA A 283 7.65 -44.13 -32.95
N ILE A 284 8.00 -44.94 -31.93
CA ILE A 284 8.00 -46.41 -32.01
C ILE A 284 6.57 -46.94 -32.25
N VAL A 285 5.61 -46.54 -31.43
CA VAL A 285 4.22 -47.02 -31.55
C VAL A 285 3.61 -46.56 -32.86
N GLY A 286 3.83 -45.30 -33.28
CA GLY A 286 3.39 -44.78 -34.57
C GLY A 286 3.99 -45.56 -35.74
N GLY A 287 5.30 -45.87 -35.69
CA GLY A 287 5.97 -46.71 -36.68
C GLY A 287 5.44 -48.14 -36.74
N LEU A 288 5.22 -48.79 -35.58
CA LEU A 288 4.63 -50.11 -35.51
C LEU A 288 3.20 -50.13 -36.08
N LEU A 289 2.35 -49.14 -35.76
CA LEU A 289 1.01 -49.02 -36.34
C LEU A 289 1.03 -48.84 -37.86
N ALA A 290 2.02 -48.09 -38.39
CA ALA A 290 2.19 -47.91 -39.81
C ALA A 290 2.66 -49.18 -40.50
N ILE A 291 3.66 -49.89 -39.97
CA ILE A 291 4.21 -51.13 -40.54
C ILE A 291 3.18 -52.28 -40.46
N ALA A 292 2.45 -52.36 -39.35
CA ALA A 292 1.41 -53.37 -39.17
C ALA A 292 0.11 -53.06 -39.94
N ALA A 293 0.07 -51.98 -40.70
CA ALA A 293 -1.10 -51.48 -41.44
C ALA A 293 -2.39 -51.42 -40.62
N VAL A 294 -2.26 -51.10 -39.31
CA VAL A 294 -3.41 -50.95 -38.40
C VAL A 294 -4.25 -49.76 -38.86
N PRO A 295 -5.59 -49.88 -38.94
CA PRO A 295 -6.43 -48.74 -39.28
C PRO A 295 -6.23 -47.59 -38.32
N ASN A 296 -5.82 -46.42 -38.82
CA ASN A 296 -5.68 -45.23 -38.03
C ASN A 296 -7.04 -44.56 -37.85
N LEU A 297 -7.55 -44.63 -36.64
CA LEU A 297 -8.80 -43.98 -36.25
C LEU A 297 -8.51 -42.49 -36.01
N THR A 298 -9.23 -41.62 -36.75
CA THR A 298 -9.22 -40.16 -36.56
C THR A 298 -10.61 -39.67 -36.14
N LEU A 299 -10.74 -38.41 -35.77
CA LEU A 299 -12.03 -37.81 -35.38
C LEU A 299 -13.10 -37.91 -36.52
N THR A 300 -12.67 -37.88 -37.78
CA THR A 300 -13.56 -37.75 -38.94
C THR A 300 -13.55 -38.93 -39.87
N SER A 301 -12.55 -39.82 -39.81
CA SER A 301 -12.37 -40.92 -40.77
C SER A 301 -11.50 -42.05 -40.20
N ILE A 302 -11.50 -43.17 -40.90
CA ILE A 302 -10.55 -44.28 -40.70
C ILE A 302 -9.62 -44.28 -41.90
N GLY A 303 -8.30 -44.17 -41.68
CA GLY A 303 -7.30 -44.14 -42.71
C GLY A 303 -6.11 -45.04 -42.38
N THR A 304 -4.96 -44.79 -43.02
CA THR A 304 -3.67 -45.43 -42.71
C THR A 304 -2.76 -44.49 -41.97
N MET A 305 -1.89 -45.00 -41.12
CA MET A 305 -0.87 -44.24 -40.45
C MET A 305 0.26 -43.90 -41.45
N THR A 306 0.49 -42.62 -41.75
CA THR A 306 1.51 -42.16 -42.67
C THR A 306 2.72 -41.59 -41.90
N LEU A 307 3.86 -41.46 -42.60
CA LEU A 307 5.07 -40.85 -42.03
C LEU A 307 4.80 -39.39 -41.61
N GLY A 308 4.06 -38.65 -42.47
CA GLY A 308 3.67 -37.27 -42.15
C GLY A 308 2.74 -37.20 -40.94
N SER A 309 1.81 -38.18 -40.77
CA SER A 309 0.97 -38.24 -39.58
C SER A 309 1.78 -38.45 -38.30
N ILE A 310 2.80 -39.31 -38.32
CA ILE A 310 3.71 -39.52 -37.17
C ILE A 310 4.49 -38.25 -36.87
N ALA A 311 5.11 -37.63 -37.89
CA ALA A 311 5.89 -36.42 -37.72
C ALA A 311 5.04 -35.27 -37.16
N SER A 312 3.84 -35.04 -37.69
CA SER A 312 2.89 -34.06 -37.20
C SER A 312 2.48 -34.36 -35.75
N PHE A 313 2.19 -35.59 -35.40
CA PHE A 313 1.80 -35.97 -34.04
C PHE A 313 2.95 -35.78 -33.05
N LEU A 314 4.19 -36.05 -33.40
CA LEU A 314 5.37 -35.78 -32.58
C LEU A 314 5.51 -34.28 -32.28
N GLN A 315 5.24 -33.41 -33.26
CA GLN A 315 5.25 -31.96 -33.06
C GLN A 315 4.05 -31.52 -32.18
N LEU A 316 2.85 -32.04 -32.42
CA LEU A 316 1.67 -31.77 -31.59
C LEU A 316 1.88 -32.20 -30.15
N SER A 317 2.55 -33.33 -29.90
CA SER A 317 2.82 -33.83 -28.56
C SER A 317 3.70 -32.87 -27.74
N ARG A 318 4.69 -32.25 -28.37
CA ARG A 318 5.51 -31.18 -27.76
C ARG A 318 4.68 -29.93 -27.48
N SER A 319 3.87 -29.51 -28.44
CA SER A 319 2.98 -28.35 -28.32
C SER A 319 1.89 -28.53 -27.26
N PHE A 320 1.56 -29.77 -26.88
CA PHE A 320 0.63 -30.07 -25.80
C PHE A 320 1.25 -29.99 -24.41
N THR A 321 2.49 -30.43 -24.26
CA THR A 321 3.17 -30.52 -22.95
C THR A 321 3.61 -29.14 -22.43
N MET A 322 4.06 -28.24 -23.31
CA MET A 322 4.56 -26.90 -22.94
C MET A 322 3.52 -26.03 -22.20
N PRO A 323 2.28 -25.86 -22.71
CA PRO A 323 1.26 -25.04 -22.03
C PRO A 323 0.87 -25.59 -20.64
N ILE A 324 0.90 -26.90 -20.43
CA ILE A 324 0.60 -27.52 -19.13
C ILE A 324 1.60 -27.04 -18.06
N SER A 325 2.89 -27.04 -18.40
CA SER A 325 3.94 -26.54 -17.50
C SER A 325 3.78 -25.04 -17.21
N GLN A 326 3.40 -24.24 -18.23
CA GLN A 326 3.15 -22.81 -18.09
C GLN A 326 1.97 -22.51 -17.15
N VAL A 327 0.85 -23.23 -17.29
CA VAL A 327 -0.32 -23.08 -16.39
C VAL A 327 0.09 -23.28 -14.94
N SER A 328 0.89 -24.32 -14.65
CA SER A 328 1.36 -24.60 -13.28
C SER A 328 2.15 -23.44 -12.67
N GLN A 329 2.99 -22.76 -13.46
CA GLN A 329 3.75 -21.59 -13.02
C GLN A 329 2.84 -20.37 -12.79
N GLN A 330 1.82 -20.19 -13.65
CA GLN A 330 0.89 -19.06 -13.56
C GLN A 330 -0.03 -19.14 -12.33
N ILE A 331 -0.37 -20.35 -11.86
CA ILE A 331 -1.22 -20.53 -10.67
C ILE A 331 -0.66 -19.78 -9.45
N ASN A 332 0.62 -19.92 -9.18
CA ASN A 332 1.25 -19.24 -8.03
C ASN A 332 1.18 -17.72 -8.16
N SER A 333 1.46 -17.19 -9.36
CA SER A 333 1.39 -15.76 -9.64
C SER A 333 -0.03 -15.21 -9.44
N VAL A 334 -1.04 -15.95 -9.91
CA VAL A 334 -2.46 -15.58 -9.73
C VAL A 334 -2.86 -15.61 -8.25
N VAL A 335 -2.44 -16.64 -7.50
CA VAL A 335 -2.74 -16.74 -6.06
C VAL A 335 -2.12 -15.57 -5.28
N MET A 336 -0.87 -15.23 -5.56
CA MET A 336 -0.19 -14.09 -4.92
C MET A 336 -0.86 -12.76 -5.26
N ALA A 337 -1.22 -12.56 -6.52
CA ALA A 337 -1.89 -11.34 -6.97
C ALA A 337 -3.30 -11.20 -6.39
N LEU A 338 -4.06 -12.30 -6.25
CA LEU A 338 -5.36 -12.27 -5.59
C LEU A 338 -5.24 -11.93 -4.11
N ALA A 339 -4.23 -12.43 -3.41
CA ALA A 339 -3.98 -12.05 -2.02
C ALA A 339 -3.59 -10.57 -1.89
N GLY A 340 -2.82 -10.03 -2.85
CA GLY A 340 -2.52 -8.59 -2.92
C GLY A 340 -3.76 -7.75 -3.22
N ALA A 341 -4.58 -8.20 -4.18
CA ALA A 341 -5.85 -7.54 -4.51
C ALA A 341 -6.82 -7.49 -3.32
N GLU A 342 -6.91 -8.58 -2.55
CA GLU A 342 -7.76 -8.65 -1.35
C GLU A 342 -7.33 -7.58 -0.34
N ARG A 343 -6.04 -7.44 -0.05
CA ARG A 343 -5.53 -6.39 0.86
C ARG A 343 -5.80 -4.97 0.35
N ILE A 344 -5.64 -4.75 -0.97
CA ILE A 344 -5.98 -3.47 -1.60
C ILE A 344 -7.48 -3.18 -1.43
N PHE A 345 -8.34 -4.18 -1.64
CA PHE A 345 -9.78 -4.01 -1.49
C PHE A 345 -10.20 -3.90 -0.02
N GLU A 346 -9.53 -4.57 0.92
CA GLU A 346 -9.74 -4.36 2.35
C GLU A 346 -9.48 -2.89 2.73
N LEU A 347 -8.37 -2.28 2.23
CA LEU A 347 -8.13 -0.84 2.42
C LEU A 347 -9.26 0.01 1.82
N MET A 348 -9.72 -0.31 0.61
CA MET A 348 -10.77 0.46 -0.09
C MET A 348 -12.17 0.28 0.51
N ASP A 349 -12.37 -0.75 1.31
CA ASP A 349 -13.63 -1.07 1.98
C ASP A 349 -13.65 -0.63 3.46
N GLU A 350 -12.50 -0.11 3.97
CA GLU A 350 -12.47 0.50 5.31
C GLU A 350 -13.44 1.68 5.39
N PRO A 351 -14.20 1.82 6.47
CA PRO A 351 -15.15 2.92 6.60
C PRO A 351 -14.44 4.28 6.61
N SER A 352 -14.93 5.20 5.78
CA SER A 352 -14.49 6.60 5.79
C SER A 352 -14.81 7.26 7.13
N GLU A 353 -14.09 8.32 7.46
CA GLU A 353 -14.38 9.11 8.65
C GLU A 353 -15.79 9.70 8.55
N GLU A 354 -16.67 9.33 9.49
CA GLU A 354 -18.02 9.85 9.54
C GLU A 354 -18.07 11.28 10.08
N ASP A 355 -18.84 12.15 9.45
CA ASP A 355 -19.07 13.51 9.90
C ASP A 355 -20.57 13.88 9.79
N HIS A 356 -21.22 13.94 10.95
CA HIS A 356 -22.63 14.35 11.07
C HIS A 356 -22.79 15.81 11.51
N GLY A 357 -21.73 16.61 11.45
CA GLY A 357 -21.73 18.01 11.80
C GLY A 357 -22.57 18.85 10.84
N VAL A 358 -23.36 19.74 11.39
CA VAL A 358 -24.21 20.69 10.64
C VAL A 358 -23.80 22.13 10.83
N VAL A 359 -23.03 22.43 11.88
CA VAL A 359 -22.52 23.77 12.16
C VAL A 359 -21.23 23.98 11.36
N THR A 360 -21.14 25.11 10.67
CA THR A 360 -20.00 25.49 9.83
C THR A 360 -19.29 26.72 10.36
N LEU A 361 -18.02 26.89 10.00
CA LEU A 361 -17.21 28.06 10.34
C LEU A 361 -17.22 29.05 9.18
N VAL A 362 -17.58 30.31 9.45
CA VAL A 362 -17.64 31.37 8.45
C VAL A 362 -16.86 32.60 8.91
N ASN A 363 -16.42 33.43 7.97
CA ASN A 363 -15.96 34.78 8.29
C ASN A 363 -17.17 35.64 8.65
N ALA A 364 -17.02 36.53 9.61
CA ALA A 364 -18.08 37.42 10.05
C ALA A 364 -17.56 38.86 10.18
N GLU A 365 -18.45 39.82 10.01
CA GLU A 365 -18.21 41.22 10.34
C GLU A 365 -19.27 41.70 11.34
N GLU A 366 -18.88 42.66 12.17
CA GLU A 366 -19.80 43.26 13.14
C GLU A 366 -20.43 44.51 12.53
N LYS A 367 -21.74 44.49 12.30
CA LYS A 367 -22.51 45.62 11.81
C LYS A 367 -23.61 45.96 12.82
N ASP A 368 -23.61 47.15 13.31
CA ASP A 368 -24.62 47.67 14.26
C ASP A 368 -24.79 46.78 15.53
N GLY A 369 -23.68 46.20 16.02
CA GLY A 369 -23.71 45.29 17.17
C GLY A 369 -24.23 43.88 16.90
N THR A 370 -24.51 43.53 15.63
CA THR A 370 -24.91 42.21 15.19
C THR A 370 -23.83 41.59 14.27
N LEU A 371 -23.66 40.27 14.37
CA LEU A 371 -22.78 39.54 13.47
C LEU A 371 -23.47 39.28 12.14
N ALA A 372 -22.80 39.62 11.05
CA ALA A 372 -23.19 39.29 9.69
C ALA A 372 -22.12 38.42 9.03
N GLU A 373 -22.52 37.44 8.19
CA GLU A 373 -21.61 36.63 7.42
C GLU A 373 -20.89 37.48 6.36
N ALA A 374 -19.56 37.30 6.25
CA ALA A 374 -18.74 37.97 5.25
C ALA A 374 -18.15 36.93 4.27
N ASP A 375 -18.08 37.33 3.00
CA ASP A 375 -17.51 36.51 1.91
C ASP A 375 -15.98 36.63 1.79
N HIS A 376 -15.37 37.52 2.60
CA HIS A 376 -13.94 37.76 2.65
C HIS A 376 -13.42 37.61 4.08
N ARG A 377 -12.09 37.55 4.23
CA ARG A 377 -11.45 37.43 5.54
C ARG A 377 -11.51 38.76 6.28
N THR A 378 -12.14 38.73 7.46
CA THR A 378 -12.32 39.91 8.32
C THR A 378 -11.48 39.85 9.59
N GLY A 379 -10.84 38.69 9.89
CA GLY A 379 -10.21 38.42 11.18
C GLY A 379 -11.19 38.03 12.30
N ILE A 380 -12.49 38.05 12.03
CA ILE A 380 -13.53 37.60 12.95
C ILE A 380 -14.16 36.32 12.38
N TRP A 381 -14.18 35.27 13.18
CA TRP A 381 -14.79 34.01 12.82
C TRP A 381 -16.05 33.78 13.64
N ALA A 382 -17.05 33.12 13.02
CA ALA A 382 -18.30 32.78 13.68
C ALA A 382 -18.77 31.37 13.30
N TRP A 383 -19.42 30.71 14.25
CA TRP A 383 -20.12 29.47 14.01
C TRP A 383 -21.49 29.77 13.43
N LYS A 384 -21.77 29.29 12.22
CA LYS A 384 -23.08 29.35 11.57
C LYS A 384 -23.86 28.10 11.94
N LYS A 385 -24.77 28.26 12.91
CA LYS A 385 -25.58 27.19 13.47
C LYS A 385 -26.98 27.22 12.85
N PRO A 386 -27.40 26.18 12.11
CA PRO A 386 -28.74 26.10 11.56
C PRO A 386 -29.78 25.92 12.67
N LEU A 387 -30.91 26.62 12.54
CA LEU A 387 -32.07 26.54 13.40
C LEU A 387 -33.18 25.68 12.76
N PRO A 388 -34.12 25.13 13.54
CA PRO A 388 -35.19 24.27 13.02
C PRO A 388 -36.16 24.96 12.03
N ASP A 389 -36.24 26.29 12.06
CA ASP A 389 -37.07 27.11 11.17
C ASP A 389 -36.40 27.41 9.80
N GLY A 390 -35.20 26.89 9.56
CA GLY A 390 -34.42 27.11 8.34
C GLY A 390 -33.57 28.38 8.37
N SER A 391 -33.64 29.18 9.43
CA SER A 391 -32.74 30.31 9.67
C SER A 391 -31.40 29.80 10.29
N TYR A 392 -30.47 30.72 10.55
CA TYR A 392 -29.23 30.40 11.21
C TYR A 392 -28.86 31.42 12.31
N GLU A 393 -28.20 30.95 13.34
CA GLU A 393 -27.61 31.75 14.40
C GLU A 393 -26.10 31.87 14.15
N LEU A 394 -25.56 33.10 14.19
CA LEU A 394 -24.13 33.32 14.15
C LEU A 394 -23.61 33.49 15.60
N ILE A 395 -22.74 32.60 16.02
CA ILE A 395 -22.10 32.62 17.35
C ILE A 395 -20.63 32.99 17.13
N ARG A 396 -20.20 34.13 17.67
CA ARG A 396 -18.81 34.56 17.57
C ARG A 396 -17.88 33.50 18.17
N GLN A 397 -16.82 33.17 17.45
CA GLN A 397 -15.83 32.26 17.93
C GLN A 397 -14.90 32.97 18.93
N HIS A 398 -14.85 32.47 20.16
CA HIS A 398 -14.03 33.01 21.24
C HIS A 398 -12.94 32.06 21.70
N GLY A 399 -13.11 30.74 21.47
CA GLY A 399 -12.19 29.72 21.92
C GLY A 399 -12.48 29.18 23.32
N ASP A 400 -13.74 29.22 23.78
CA ASP A 400 -14.19 28.54 25.01
C ASP A 400 -14.29 27.03 24.75
N VAL A 401 -13.44 26.23 25.38
CA VAL A 401 -13.45 24.76 25.23
C VAL A 401 -13.74 24.12 26.58
N ARG A 402 -14.77 23.28 26.62
CA ARG A 402 -15.20 22.57 27.84
C ARG A 402 -15.38 21.09 27.60
N MET A 403 -14.79 20.27 28.46
CA MET A 403 -15.07 18.84 28.57
C MET A 403 -15.81 18.57 29.86
N LYS A 404 -16.79 17.69 29.83
CA LYS A 404 -17.56 17.31 30.99
C LYS A 404 -17.77 15.80 31.03
N ASP A 405 -17.33 15.18 32.13
CA ASP A 405 -17.50 13.77 32.45
C ASP A 405 -17.09 12.86 31.27
N VAL A 406 -15.91 13.09 30.69
CA VAL A 406 -15.44 12.39 29.48
C VAL A 406 -14.63 11.16 29.85
N ASP A 407 -15.14 9.99 29.45
CA ASP A 407 -14.43 8.72 29.45
C ASP A 407 -13.99 8.36 28.03
N PHE A 408 -12.79 7.78 27.89
CA PHE A 408 -12.30 7.40 26.56
C PHE A 408 -11.38 6.17 26.58
N SER A 409 -11.53 5.34 25.54
CA SER A 409 -10.70 4.15 25.24
C SER A 409 -10.37 4.10 23.75
N TYR A 410 -9.09 3.87 23.39
CA TYR A 410 -8.70 3.57 22.01
C TYR A 410 -9.14 2.17 21.57
N VAL A 411 -9.19 1.24 22.55
CA VAL A 411 -9.60 -0.16 22.38
C VAL A 411 -10.63 -0.47 23.47
N ASP A 412 -11.72 -1.12 23.11
CA ASP A 412 -12.76 -1.50 24.04
C ASP A 412 -12.19 -2.30 25.23
N GLY A 413 -12.61 -1.92 26.44
CA GLY A 413 -12.16 -2.53 27.68
C GLY A 413 -10.78 -2.08 28.19
N LYS A 414 -10.12 -1.13 27.53
CA LYS A 414 -8.86 -0.52 27.98
C LYS A 414 -9.01 1.00 28.10
N PRO A 415 -9.64 1.50 29.15
CA PRO A 415 -9.85 2.92 29.34
C PRO A 415 -8.52 3.66 29.53
N VAL A 416 -8.42 4.83 28.90
CA VAL A 416 -7.26 5.72 28.94
C VAL A 416 -7.57 7.01 29.66
N LEU A 417 -8.78 7.53 29.54
CA LEU A 417 -9.26 8.69 30.27
C LEU A 417 -10.49 8.31 31.11
N HIS A 418 -10.57 8.88 32.31
CA HIS A 418 -11.62 8.63 33.27
C HIS A 418 -12.15 9.94 33.82
N ASP A 419 -13.44 10.20 33.64
CA ASP A 419 -14.15 11.33 34.24
C ASP A 419 -13.43 12.67 34.04
N ILE A 420 -13.00 12.94 32.81
CA ILE A 420 -12.28 14.17 32.51
C ILE A 420 -13.26 15.33 32.45
N THR A 421 -13.12 16.23 33.40
CA THR A 421 -13.83 17.52 33.43
C THR A 421 -12.81 18.65 33.41
N LEU A 422 -12.82 19.45 32.34
CA LEU A 422 -11.96 20.61 32.17
C LEU A 422 -12.71 21.76 31.49
N TYR A 423 -12.25 22.96 31.72
CA TYR A 423 -12.70 24.15 31.02
C TYR A 423 -11.51 25.08 30.72
N ALA A 424 -11.53 25.69 29.55
CA ALA A 424 -10.60 26.70 29.07
C ALA A 424 -11.40 27.92 28.66
N GLU A 425 -11.19 29.02 29.32
CA GLU A 425 -11.80 30.30 28.95
C GLU A 425 -11.04 30.96 27.80
N PRO A 426 -11.73 31.81 27.01
CA PRO A 426 -11.08 32.51 25.91
C PRO A 426 -9.78 33.23 26.33
N GLY A 427 -8.70 32.98 25.58
CA GLY A 427 -7.39 33.59 25.83
C GLY A 427 -6.57 32.93 26.93
N GLN A 428 -7.07 31.90 27.64
CA GLN A 428 -6.31 31.20 28.67
C GLN A 428 -5.29 30.22 28.09
N LYS A 429 -4.14 30.18 28.76
CA LYS A 429 -3.09 29.17 28.51
C LYS A 429 -3.18 28.06 29.55
N ILE A 430 -3.50 26.84 29.08
CA ILE A 430 -3.66 25.66 29.90
C ILE A 430 -2.48 24.71 29.66
N ALA A 431 -1.76 24.36 30.73
CA ALA A 431 -0.69 23.39 30.68
C ALA A 431 -1.11 22.02 31.23
N PHE A 432 -0.93 20.96 30.43
CA PHE A 432 -1.08 19.58 30.89
C PHE A 432 0.26 19.03 31.36
N VAL A 433 0.32 18.55 32.60
CA VAL A 433 1.51 18.01 33.25
C VAL A 433 1.21 16.60 33.76
N GLY A 434 2.17 15.70 33.74
CA GLY A 434 2.03 14.32 34.20
C GLY A 434 2.98 13.36 33.49
N ALA A 435 3.10 12.15 33.98
CA ALA A 435 3.97 11.13 33.41
C ALA A 435 3.59 10.76 31.97
N THR A 436 4.52 10.13 31.23
CA THR A 436 4.22 9.55 29.92
C THR A 436 3.11 8.53 30.05
N GLY A 437 2.10 8.58 29.16
CA GLY A 437 0.95 7.70 29.23
C GLY A 437 -0.18 8.17 30.17
N ALA A 438 -0.05 9.31 30.87
CA ALA A 438 -1.11 9.85 31.75
C ALA A 438 -2.37 10.33 31.01
N GLY A 439 -2.38 10.37 29.65
CA GLY A 439 -3.55 10.76 28.85
C GLY A 439 -3.48 12.18 28.26
N LYS A 440 -2.37 12.93 28.40
CA LYS A 440 -2.23 14.31 27.90
C LYS A 440 -2.53 14.44 26.40
N THR A 441 -1.83 13.69 25.56
CA THR A 441 -2.04 13.67 24.10
C THR A 441 -3.43 13.15 23.72
N THR A 442 -4.02 12.29 24.54
CA THR A 442 -5.39 11.79 24.30
C THR A 442 -6.42 12.92 24.43
N ILE A 443 -6.28 13.81 25.42
CA ILE A 443 -7.16 14.97 25.57
C ILE A 443 -7.08 15.86 24.32
N THR A 444 -5.87 16.17 23.84
CA THR A 444 -5.71 17.00 22.64
C THR A 444 -6.26 16.32 21.38
N ASN A 445 -6.12 15.00 21.24
CA ASN A 445 -6.71 14.23 20.15
C ASN A 445 -8.25 14.30 20.15
N LEU A 446 -8.87 14.33 21.34
CA LEU A 446 -10.31 14.46 21.47
C LEU A 446 -10.79 15.89 21.18
N ILE A 447 -10.03 16.93 21.55
CA ILE A 447 -10.33 18.34 21.17
C ILE A 447 -10.30 18.50 19.66
N ASN A 448 -9.32 17.87 18.96
CA ASN A 448 -9.24 17.85 17.49
C ASN A 448 -10.29 16.94 16.82
N ARG A 449 -11.05 16.20 17.63
CA ARG A 449 -12.01 15.21 17.16
C ARG A 449 -11.40 14.23 16.15
N PHE A 450 -10.15 13.78 16.42
CA PHE A 450 -9.54 12.65 15.71
C PHE A 450 -10.19 11.33 16.11
N TYR A 451 -10.80 11.32 17.30
CA TYR A 451 -11.60 10.23 17.84
C TYR A 451 -12.90 10.83 18.39
N ASP A 452 -14.01 10.15 18.16
CA ASP A 452 -15.30 10.49 18.78
C ASP A 452 -15.40 9.82 20.15
N ILE A 453 -16.03 10.50 21.12
CA ILE A 453 -16.24 10.00 22.48
C ILE A 453 -17.54 9.20 22.57
N ALA A 454 -17.52 8.14 23.37
CA ALA A 454 -18.72 7.35 23.65
C ALA A 454 -19.55 7.94 24.78
N ASP A 455 -18.91 8.54 25.80
CA ASP A 455 -19.56 9.13 26.96
C ASP A 455 -18.97 10.50 27.30
N GLY A 456 -19.78 11.32 28.00
CA GLY A 456 -19.44 12.70 28.31
C GLY A 456 -19.81 13.69 27.21
N LYS A 457 -19.32 14.94 27.33
CA LYS A 457 -19.57 16.03 26.37
C LYS A 457 -18.35 16.92 26.22
N ILE A 458 -18.02 17.22 24.95
CA ILE A 458 -17.03 18.25 24.61
C ILE A 458 -17.79 19.37 23.91
N ARG A 459 -17.60 20.61 24.38
CA ARG A 459 -18.21 21.81 23.80
C ARG A 459 -17.14 22.80 23.40
N TYR A 460 -17.38 23.47 22.27
CA TYR A 460 -16.60 24.59 21.78
C TYR A 460 -17.54 25.79 21.57
N ASP A 461 -17.27 26.90 22.26
CA ASP A 461 -18.15 28.07 22.33
C ASP A 461 -19.61 27.71 22.67
N GLY A 462 -19.79 26.78 23.60
CA GLY A 462 -21.12 26.28 23.99
C GLY A 462 -21.72 25.22 23.07
N ILE A 463 -21.19 25.04 21.86
CA ILE A 463 -21.68 24.07 20.87
C ILE A 463 -21.03 22.70 21.12
N ASN A 464 -21.81 21.61 21.11
CA ASN A 464 -21.24 20.27 21.14
C ASN A 464 -20.42 20.03 19.87
N ILE A 465 -19.14 19.62 20.01
CA ILE A 465 -18.25 19.41 18.87
C ILE A 465 -18.77 18.38 17.86
N ASN A 466 -19.61 17.43 18.29
CA ASN A 466 -20.22 16.45 17.40
C ASN A 466 -21.24 17.09 16.42
N LYS A 467 -21.70 18.33 16.69
CA LYS A 467 -22.58 19.09 15.81
C LYS A 467 -21.79 19.99 14.86
N ILE A 468 -20.51 20.22 15.09
CA ILE A 468 -19.64 21.03 14.23
C ILE A 468 -19.05 20.11 13.16
N LYS A 469 -19.01 20.56 11.90
CA LYS A 469 -18.28 19.83 10.84
C LYS A 469 -16.83 19.62 11.22
N LYS A 470 -16.32 18.40 11.07
CA LYS A 470 -14.93 18.06 11.44
C LYS A 470 -13.89 18.93 10.73
N SER A 471 -14.12 19.21 9.42
CA SER A 471 -13.27 20.12 8.64
C SER A 471 -13.20 21.53 9.22
N ASP A 472 -14.36 22.07 9.63
CA ASP A 472 -14.47 23.42 10.17
C ASP A 472 -13.98 23.52 11.61
N LEU A 473 -14.21 22.46 12.42
CA LEU A 473 -13.62 22.33 13.75
C LEU A 473 -12.08 22.37 13.65
N ARG A 474 -11.49 21.49 12.83
CA ARG A 474 -10.04 21.40 12.65
C ARG A 474 -9.43 22.68 12.06
N ARG A 475 -10.14 23.35 11.18
CA ARG A 475 -9.72 24.65 10.63
C ARG A 475 -9.65 25.74 11.69
N SER A 476 -10.48 25.66 12.74
CA SER A 476 -10.50 26.58 13.86
C SER A 476 -9.40 26.31 14.91
N LEU A 477 -8.69 25.21 14.79
CA LEU A 477 -7.66 24.74 15.71
C LEU A 477 -6.29 24.78 15.02
N GLY A 478 -5.29 25.41 15.64
CA GLY A 478 -3.91 25.32 15.21
C GLY A 478 -3.18 24.26 16.01
N VAL A 479 -2.42 23.41 15.34
CA VAL A 479 -1.68 22.33 16.00
C VAL A 479 -0.20 22.42 15.66
N VAL A 480 0.64 22.42 16.69
CA VAL A 480 2.09 22.25 16.56
C VAL A 480 2.46 20.95 17.27
N LEU A 481 2.86 19.95 16.48
CA LEU A 481 3.20 18.62 16.98
C LEU A 481 4.65 18.52 17.42
N GLN A 482 4.93 17.58 18.32
CA GLN A 482 6.28 17.21 18.75
C GLN A 482 7.13 16.73 17.55
N ASP A 483 6.62 15.80 16.79
CA ASP A 483 7.26 15.28 15.58
C ASP A 483 6.83 16.14 14.38
N VAL A 484 7.74 16.99 13.93
CA VAL A 484 7.49 17.91 12.83
C VAL A 484 7.65 17.19 11.50
N ASN A 485 6.55 17.04 10.78
CA ASN A 485 6.55 16.53 9.41
C ASN A 485 6.53 17.71 8.41
N LEU A 486 7.59 17.82 7.62
CA LEU A 486 7.68 18.74 6.48
C LEU A 486 7.48 17.97 5.18
N PHE A 487 6.86 18.63 4.20
CA PHE A 487 6.61 18.04 2.90
C PHE A 487 7.72 18.43 1.91
N THR A 488 7.98 17.56 0.94
CA THR A 488 8.86 17.90 -0.18
C THR A 488 8.26 19.07 -0.97
N GLY A 489 9.03 20.15 -1.09
CA GLY A 489 8.59 21.40 -1.69
C GLY A 489 9.41 22.56 -1.14
N SER A 490 9.07 23.81 -1.49
CA SER A 490 9.77 24.98 -0.96
C SER A 490 9.45 25.21 0.53
N VAL A 491 10.30 26.00 1.21
CA VAL A 491 10.01 26.49 2.57
C VAL A 491 8.69 27.28 2.56
N MET A 492 8.48 28.10 1.53
CA MET A 492 7.25 28.88 1.34
C MET A 492 6.02 27.98 1.28
N ASP A 493 6.05 26.90 0.49
CA ASP A 493 4.95 25.94 0.38
C ASP A 493 4.65 25.26 1.72
N ASN A 494 5.69 24.92 2.47
CA ASN A 494 5.54 24.32 3.80
C ASN A 494 4.90 25.26 4.81
N ILE A 495 5.15 26.57 4.74
CA ILE A 495 4.46 27.57 5.58
C ILE A 495 3.03 27.75 5.10
N ARG A 496 2.83 27.92 3.78
CA ARG A 496 1.51 28.11 3.12
C ARG A 496 0.59 26.92 3.33
N TYR A 497 1.12 25.74 3.65
CA TYR A 497 0.32 24.55 3.96
C TYR A 497 -0.69 24.78 5.10
N GLY A 498 -0.40 25.70 6.03
CA GLY A 498 -1.35 26.11 7.08
C GLY A 498 -2.59 26.82 6.53
N ARG A 499 -2.43 27.56 5.42
CA ARG A 499 -3.51 28.23 4.69
C ARG A 499 -3.11 28.40 3.23
N LEU A 500 -3.72 27.60 2.35
CA LEU A 500 -3.31 27.47 0.95
C LEU A 500 -3.50 28.74 0.09
N ASP A 501 -4.42 29.63 0.50
CA ASP A 501 -4.71 30.93 -0.15
C ASP A 501 -3.89 32.10 0.42
N ALA A 502 -2.94 31.82 1.33
CA ALA A 502 -2.07 32.85 1.91
C ALA A 502 -1.13 33.45 0.86
N THR A 503 -0.98 34.78 0.89
CA THR A 503 0.00 35.46 0.05
C THR A 503 1.42 35.25 0.56
N ASP A 504 2.43 35.55 -0.28
CA ASP A 504 3.84 35.46 0.12
C ASP A 504 4.13 36.36 1.31
N GLU A 505 3.55 37.57 1.32
CA GLU A 505 3.72 38.54 2.39
C GLU A 505 3.16 38.04 3.72
N GLU A 506 2.00 37.38 3.70
CA GLU A 506 1.39 36.78 4.89
C GLU A 506 2.23 35.61 5.41
N CYS A 507 2.76 34.77 4.52
CA CYS A 507 3.68 33.69 4.89
C CYS A 507 4.98 34.22 5.50
N ILE A 508 5.54 35.30 4.94
CA ILE A 508 6.73 35.96 5.48
C ILE A 508 6.42 36.61 6.85
N ALA A 509 5.25 37.23 7.02
CA ALA A 509 4.81 37.79 8.30
C ALA A 509 4.68 36.67 9.36
N ALA A 510 4.09 35.55 9.02
CA ALA A 510 3.99 34.38 9.90
C ALA A 510 5.38 33.82 10.27
N ALA A 511 6.30 33.76 9.30
CA ALA A 511 7.68 33.34 9.57
C ALA A 511 8.43 34.32 10.49
N LYS A 512 8.17 35.61 10.39
CA LYS A 512 8.72 36.64 11.31
C LYS A 512 8.15 36.43 12.72
N LEU A 513 6.86 36.23 12.85
CA LEU A 513 6.21 35.97 14.13
C LEU A 513 6.79 34.68 14.78
N ALA A 514 7.03 33.66 14.01
CA ALA A 514 7.63 32.40 14.47
C ALA A 514 9.14 32.51 14.73
N ASN A 515 9.79 33.64 14.52
CA ASN A 515 11.26 33.82 14.54
C ASN A 515 12.00 32.93 13.51
N ALA A 516 11.32 32.48 12.46
CA ALA A 516 11.88 31.63 11.39
C ALA A 516 12.57 32.47 10.29
N HIS A 517 12.13 33.71 10.07
CA HIS A 517 12.58 34.55 8.95
C HIS A 517 14.10 34.68 8.85
N TYR A 518 14.79 34.87 9.99
CA TYR A 518 16.23 35.03 10.01
C TYR A 518 16.97 33.86 9.40
N PHE A 519 16.71 32.64 9.85
CA PHE A 519 17.40 31.48 9.30
C PHE A 519 16.97 31.17 7.86
N ILE A 520 15.68 31.38 7.52
CA ILE A 520 15.16 31.16 6.17
C ILE A 520 15.88 32.09 5.16
N SER A 521 16.07 33.36 5.50
CA SER A 521 16.76 34.32 4.63
C SER A 521 18.25 34.00 4.41
N HIS A 522 18.85 33.15 5.24
CA HIS A 522 20.23 32.68 5.10
C HIS A 522 20.36 31.32 4.39
N LEU A 523 19.24 30.70 4.02
CA LEU A 523 19.27 29.53 3.16
C LEU A 523 19.65 29.93 1.72
N PRO A 524 20.26 29.05 0.91
CA PRO A 524 20.75 29.37 -0.43
C PRO A 524 19.74 30.11 -1.31
N ASP A 525 18.48 29.65 -1.32
CA ASP A 525 17.38 30.24 -2.10
C ASP A 525 16.30 30.86 -1.22
N GLY A 526 16.61 31.15 0.05
CA GLY A 526 15.67 31.73 1.01
C GLY A 526 14.39 30.92 1.14
N TYR A 527 13.25 31.57 0.98
CA TYR A 527 11.92 30.91 1.01
C TYR A 527 11.68 29.91 -0.12
N ASN A 528 12.42 30.01 -1.22
CA ASN A 528 12.31 29.09 -2.35
C ASN A 528 13.21 27.85 -2.20
N THR A 529 13.98 27.76 -1.12
CA THR A 529 14.82 26.60 -0.85
C THR A 529 13.96 25.34 -0.80
N ILE A 530 14.32 24.35 -1.62
CA ILE A 530 13.59 23.07 -1.69
C ILE A 530 14.01 22.18 -0.51
N LEU A 531 13.02 21.74 0.23
CA LEU A 531 13.16 20.75 1.29
C LEU A 531 12.96 19.36 0.70
N SER A 532 13.89 18.45 0.98
CA SER A 532 13.80 17.04 0.58
C SER A 532 13.39 16.22 1.79
N GLY A 533 12.42 15.34 1.61
CA GLY A 533 11.93 14.35 2.59
C GLY A 533 12.04 14.82 4.04
N ASP A 534 10.97 15.17 4.68
CA ASP A 534 10.89 15.56 6.09
C ASP A 534 11.89 16.67 6.56
N GLY A 535 12.42 17.44 5.60
CA GLY A 535 13.38 18.52 5.89
C GLY A 535 14.73 18.04 6.42
N GLY A 536 15.25 16.91 5.93
CA GLY A 536 16.52 16.32 6.38
C GLY A 536 17.76 17.23 6.26
N ASN A 537 17.67 18.32 5.50
CA ASN A 537 18.70 19.35 5.37
C ASN A 537 18.58 20.48 6.43
N LEU A 538 17.59 20.43 7.33
CA LEU A 538 17.36 21.39 8.39
C LEU A 538 17.60 20.77 9.78
N SER A 539 18.02 21.60 10.74
CA SER A 539 18.06 21.18 12.15
C SER A 539 16.64 20.97 12.69
N GLN A 540 16.50 20.20 13.77
CA GLN A 540 15.20 19.95 14.39
C GLN A 540 14.51 21.26 14.82
N GLY A 541 15.27 22.22 15.40
CA GLY A 541 14.73 23.51 15.77
C GLY A 541 14.26 24.34 14.56
N GLN A 542 15.00 24.31 13.44
CA GLN A 542 14.57 24.98 12.20
C GLN A 542 13.28 24.40 11.65
N ARG A 543 13.14 23.06 11.67
CA ARG A 543 11.88 22.39 11.29
C ARG A 543 10.73 22.82 12.18
N GLN A 544 10.96 22.92 13.50
CA GLN A 544 9.95 23.36 14.45
C GLN A 544 9.53 24.81 14.23
N LEU A 545 10.48 25.73 13.92
CA LEU A 545 10.15 27.11 13.56
C LEU A 545 9.27 27.20 12.30
N ILE A 546 9.49 26.36 11.29
CA ILE A 546 8.61 26.28 10.11
C ILE A 546 7.22 25.76 10.50
N SER A 547 7.13 24.77 11.39
CA SER A 547 5.84 24.26 11.89
C SER A 547 5.07 25.33 12.67
N ILE A 548 5.75 26.13 13.48
CA ILE A 548 5.16 27.30 14.17
C ILE A 548 4.66 28.33 13.14
N ALA A 549 5.45 28.64 12.11
CA ALA A 549 5.05 29.56 11.04
C ALA A 549 3.83 29.03 10.25
N ARG A 550 3.76 27.72 10.01
CA ARG A 550 2.59 27.03 9.42
C ARG A 550 1.33 27.22 10.26
N ALA A 551 1.44 27.09 11.56
CA ALA A 551 0.32 27.33 12.47
C ALA A 551 -0.03 28.84 12.57
N ALA A 552 0.97 29.73 12.50
CA ALA A 552 0.77 31.17 12.54
C ALA A 552 0.03 31.71 11.31
N VAL A 553 0.31 31.21 10.10
CA VAL A 553 -0.36 31.66 8.87
C VAL A 553 -1.84 31.25 8.82
N ALA A 554 -2.22 30.16 9.50
CA ALA A 554 -3.60 29.73 9.65
C ALA A 554 -4.40 30.68 10.56
N ASP A 555 -3.73 31.28 11.55
CA ASP A 555 -4.26 32.28 12.51
C ASP A 555 -5.51 31.79 13.27
N PRO A 556 -5.48 30.60 13.89
CA PRO A 556 -6.62 30.05 14.60
C PRO A 556 -6.76 30.66 16.01
N PRO A 557 -7.98 30.78 16.57
CA PRO A 557 -8.21 31.31 17.91
C PRO A 557 -7.84 30.32 19.03
N VAL A 558 -7.75 29.03 18.73
CA VAL A 558 -7.34 27.98 19.67
C VAL A 558 -6.11 27.27 19.17
N MET A 559 -5.12 27.10 20.03
CA MET A 559 -3.86 26.43 19.72
C MET A 559 -3.67 25.20 20.59
N ILE A 560 -3.13 24.16 19.97
CA ILE A 560 -2.70 22.92 20.65
C ILE A 560 -1.21 22.75 20.36
N LEU A 561 -0.41 22.76 21.42
CA LEU A 561 1.04 22.73 21.33
C LEU A 561 1.56 21.51 22.07
N ASP A 562 2.27 20.62 21.37
CA ASP A 562 2.98 19.50 21.97
C ASP A 562 4.48 19.85 22.03
N GLU A 563 4.94 20.17 23.25
CA GLU A 563 6.27 20.74 23.49
C GLU A 563 7.29 19.63 23.78
N ALA A 564 7.95 19.10 22.76
CA ALA A 564 9.13 18.27 22.96
C ALA A 564 10.35 18.86 22.25
N THR A 565 11.17 19.54 23.03
CA THR A 565 12.39 20.19 22.56
C THR A 565 13.65 19.51 23.11
N SER A 566 13.55 18.28 23.58
CA SER A 566 14.62 17.53 24.25
C SER A 566 15.91 17.32 23.42
N SER A 567 15.87 17.63 22.12
CA SER A 567 16.99 17.40 21.19
C SER A 567 17.47 18.68 20.47
N ILE A 568 17.11 19.86 20.97
CA ILE A 568 17.45 21.14 20.37
C ILE A 568 18.55 21.82 21.22
N ASP A 569 19.53 22.43 20.56
CA ASP A 569 20.55 23.22 21.25
C ASP A 569 19.94 24.43 21.97
N THR A 570 20.54 24.85 23.10
CA THR A 570 20.01 25.88 24.00
C THR A 570 19.73 27.23 23.30
N ARG A 571 20.52 27.61 22.29
CA ARG A 571 20.33 28.89 21.58
C ARG A 571 19.09 28.82 20.67
N THR A 572 18.95 27.76 19.90
CA THR A 572 17.79 27.55 19.02
C THR A 572 16.52 27.34 19.85
N GLU A 573 16.65 26.70 21.00
CA GLU A 573 15.57 26.53 21.96
C GLU A 573 14.94 27.87 22.41
N VAL A 574 15.75 28.84 22.79
CA VAL A 574 15.26 30.20 23.17
C VAL A 574 14.51 30.85 22.00
N ILE A 575 14.98 30.66 20.76
CA ILE A 575 14.33 31.20 19.56
C ILE A 575 12.97 30.54 19.33
N VAL A 576 12.91 29.22 19.42
CA VAL A 576 11.67 28.45 19.31
C VAL A 576 10.68 28.87 20.39
N GLN A 577 11.12 28.97 21.66
CA GLN A 577 10.28 29.39 22.76
C GLN A 577 9.67 30.77 22.55
N ARG A 578 10.46 31.74 22.10
CA ARG A 578 9.96 33.09 21.76
C ARG A 578 8.93 33.05 20.63
N GLY A 579 9.14 32.23 19.60
CA GLY A 579 8.16 32.03 18.53
C GLY A 579 6.85 31.43 19.04
N MET A 580 6.95 30.45 19.94
CA MET A 580 5.79 29.85 20.61
C MET A 580 5.04 30.89 21.47
N ASP A 581 5.75 31.68 22.29
CA ASP A 581 5.13 32.68 23.16
C ASP A 581 4.39 33.75 22.33
N GLN A 582 4.97 34.20 21.22
CA GLN A 582 4.30 35.12 20.29
C GLN A 582 3.05 34.52 19.66
N LEU A 583 3.12 33.22 19.25
CA LEU A 583 2.00 32.50 18.67
C LEU A 583 0.87 32.32 19.68
N MET A 584 1.18 32.12 20.95
CA MET A 584 0.19 31.92 22.02
C MET A 584 -0.57 33.18 22.42
N HIS A 585 -0.01 34.35 22.20
CA HIS A 585 -0.57 35.60 22.67
C HIS A 585 -1.99 35.88 22.15
N GLY A 586 -2.93 36.15 23.05
CA GLY A 586 -4.32 36.49 22.72
C GLY A 586 -5.18 35.30 22.28
N ARG A 587 -4.71 34.08 22.43
CA ARG A 587 -5.41 32.85 22.02
C ARG A 587 -5.64 31.90 23.19
N THR A 588 -6.65 31.05 23.08
CA THR A 588 -6.80 29.93 24.00
C THR A 588 -5.79 28.83 23.62
N VAL A 589 -4.97 28.40 24.57
CA VAL A 589 -3.85 27.51 24.28
C VAL A 589 -3.86 26.29 25.20
N PHE A 590 -3.77 25.11 24.60
CA PHE A 590 -3.52 23.85 25.29
C PHE A 590 -2.07 23.44 25.03
N VAL A 591 -1.26 23.36 26.09
CA VAL A 591 0.15 22.96 25.98
C VAL A 591 0.37 21.64 26.70
N ILE A 592 0.90 20.65 25.99
CA ILE A 592 1.49 19.47 26.62
C ILE A 592 2.91 19.87 27.01
N ALA A 593 3.05 20.24 28.28
CA ALA A 593 4.30 20.84 28.74
C ALA A 593 5.29 19.79 29.22
N HIS A 594 6.49 19.86 28.65
CA HIS A 594 7.67 19.11 29.07
C HIS A 594 8.72 19.99 29.75
N ARG A 595 8.43 21.30 29.90
CA ARG A 595 9.35 22.30 30.47
C ARG A 595 8.72 23.04 31.62
N LEU A 596 9.53 23.26 32.66
CA LEU A 596 9.11 24.02 33.84
C LEU A 596 8.72 25.45 33.51
N SER A 597 9.46 26.15 32.61
CA SER A 597 9.17 27.53 32.21
C SER A 597 7.82 27.69 31.54
N THR A 598 7.44 26.78 30.66
CA THR A 598 6.13 26.80 30.00
C THR A 598 5.00 26.56 30.98
N VAL A 599 5.23 25.67 31.95
CA VAL A 599 4.26 25.35 33.01
C VAL A 599 4.05 26.55 33.95
N GLN A 600 5.15 27.18 34.39
CA GLN A 600 5.07 28.33 35.31
C GLN A 600 4.26 29.49 34.76
N ASN A 601 4.37 29.74 33.44
CA ASN A 601 3.69 30.85 32.75
C ASN A 601 2.29 30.49 32.24
N ALA A 602 1.73 29.36 32.66
CA ALA A 602 0.37 28.96 32.30
C ALA A 602 -0.65 29.57 33.30
N ASP A 603 -1.80 30.02 32.77
CA ASP A 603 -2.90 30.53 33.60
C ASP A 603 -3.53 29.41 34.43
N VAL A 604 -3.57 28.22 33.87
CA VAL A 604 -4.08 27.02 34.54
C VAL A 604 -3.18 25.84 34.25
N ILE A 605 -2.78 25.14 35.29
CA ILE A 605 -2.04 23.87 35.24
C ILE A 605 -2.99 22.75 35.60
N MET A 606 -3.03 21.71 34.80
CA MET A 606 -3.78 20.49 35.05
C MET A 606 -2.83 19.31 35.16
N VAL A 607 -2.80 18.68 36.33
CA VAL A 607 -1.96 17.52 36.59
C VAL A 607 -2.76 16.25 36.29
N LEU A 608 -2.24 15.45 35.38
CA LEU A 608 -2.83 14.18 34.99
C LEU A 608 -2.06 13.00 35.60
N GLU A 609 -2.80 12.06 36.16
CA GLU A 609 -2.27 10.79 36.64
C GLU A 609 -3.28 9.69 36.33
N HIS A 610 -2.83 8.58 35.72
CA HIS A 610 -3.68 7.43 35.36
C HIS A 610 -5.01 7.80 34.68
N GLY A 611 -4.95 8.73 33.72
CA GLY A 611 -6.12 9.15 32.95
C GLY A 611 -7.12 10.04 33.71
N ARG A 612 -6.76 10.59 34.85
CA ARG A 612 -7.59 11.53 35.66
C ARG A 612 -6.88 12.85 35.86
N ILE A 613 -7.65 13.94 35.95
CA ILE A 613 -7.14 15.22 36.43
C ILE A 613 -7.19 15.20 37.95
N ILE A 614 -6.02 15.19 38.61
CA ILE A 614 -5.89 15.09 40.05
C ILE A 614 -5.67 16.45 40.72
N GLU A 615 -5.09 17.40 40.03
CA GLU A 615 -4.86 18.77 40.54
C GLU A 615 -5.12 19.78 39.42
N ARG A 616 -5.64 20.95 39.81
CA ARG A 616 -5.90 22.08 38.93
C ARG A 616 -5.67 23.40 39.70
N GLY A 617 -4.90 24.32 39.14
CA GLY A 617 -4.65 25.62 39.71
C GLY A 617 -3.59 26.40 38.98
N THR A 618 -3.20 27.57 39.52
CA THR A 618 -2.03 28.33 39.08
C THR A 618 -0.76 27.70 39.66
N HIS A 619 0.41 28.11 39.16
CA HIS A 619 1.71 27.68 39.67
C HIS A 619 1.82 27.88 41.19
N ASP A 620 1.54 29.11 41.68
CA ASP A 620 1.67 29.45 43.09
C ASP A 620 0.69 28.65 44.00
N MET A 621 -0.56 28.46 43.55
CA MET A 621 -1.56 27.65 44.27
C MET A 621 -1.10 26.21 44.43
N LEU A 622 -0.61 25.60 43.35
CA LEU A 622 -0.23 24.17 43.37
C LEU A 622 1.09 23.96 44.13
N ILE A 623 2.02 24.92 44.10
CA ILE A 623 3.23 24.88 44.95
C ILE A 623 2.85 24.96 46.43
N ALA A 624 1.90 25.85 46.79
CA ALA A 624 1.43 25.98 48.15
C ALA A 624 0.71 24.73 48.70
N GLN A 625 0.01 24.00 47.83
CA GLN A 625 -0.68 22.73 48.17
C GLN A 625 0.28 21.59 48.48
N LYS A 626 1.54 21.65 48.01
CA LYS A 626 2.57 20.61 48.15
C LYS A 626 2.12 19.23 47.68
N GLY A 627 1.25 19.20 46.67
CA GLY A 627 0.70 17.99 46.08
C GLY A 627 1.64 17.35 45.01
N LYS A 628 1.05 16.67 44.03
CA LYS A 628 1.78 15.99 42.98
C LYS A 628 2.54 16.96 42.06
N TYR A 629 1.96 18.13 41.76
CA TYR A 629 2.62 19.20 41.03
C TYR A 629 3.91 19.65 41.72
N TYR A 630 3.85 19.89 43.04
CA TYR A 630 5.03 20.28 43.82
C TYR A 630 6.13 19.22 43.71
N GLN A 631 5.79 17.95 43.80
CA GLN A 631 6.73 16.84 43.68
C GLN A 631 7.40 16.81 42.29
N LEU A 632 6.60 16.96 41.23
CA LEU A 632 7.11 17.02 39.84
C LEU A 632 8.00 18.24 39.62
N TYR A 633 7.63 19.39 40.20
CA TYR A 633 8.37 20.63 40.06
C TYR A 633 9.73 20.63 40.83
N THR A 634 9.76 20.07 42.03
CA THR A 634 10.97 20.03 42.86
C THR A 634 11.91 18.88 42.52
N GLY A 635 11.56 18.04 41.54
CA GLY A 635 12.35 16.85 41.19
C GLY A 635 12.32 15.76 42.28
N ALA A 636 11.39 15.83 43.22
CA ALA A 636 11.22 14.83 44.28
C ALA A 636 10.64 13.49 43.76
N PHE A 637 10.25 13.47 42.46
CA PHE A 637 9.89 12.25 41.71
C PHE A 637 10.81 12.16 40.49
N GLU A 638 11.57 11.09 40.39
CA GLU A 638 12.18 10.68 39.12
C GLU A 638 11.02 10.35 38.17
N LEU A 639 11.07 10.94 36.97
CA LEU A 639 10.17 10.56 35.87
C LEU A 639 10.57 9.14 35.44
N GLU A 640 9.94 8.10 36.03
CA GLU A 640 10.01 6.73 35.54
C GLU A 640 9.39 6.58 34.16
#